data_182f4d6767eccbcfbd6a8240c4ddd7b3
#
_entry.id   182f4d6767eccbcfbd6a8240c4ddd7b3
#
_cell.length_a   1.000
_cell.length_b   1.000
_cell.length_c   1.000
_cell.angle_alpha   90.00
_cell.angle_beta   90.00
_cell.angle_gamma   90.00
#
_symmetry.space_group_name_H-M   'P 1'
#
loop_
_entity.id
_entity.type
_entity.pdbx_description
1 polymer ?
#
loop_
_entity_poly.entity_id
_entity_poly.type
_entity_poly.pdbx_seq_one_letter_code
_entity_poly.pdbx_strand_id
1 'polypeptide(L)'
;MKLNCLAYCLIILAGANLLGQVPFLNQPLVPASVKPGSKGFVLEVNGTGFSPRAVIEWNGSQRVTEFISHSRLRTTINASDVAKAGTAWVRVVNPGGVASSVAFFPIRTQSSSLAFTQKLVFPNCLGVAVGDFNNDGLLDVAWGSSEGYLYVSLGDGKGGFQSPISSSGSGSAVMIAADFNGDGNLDLAVNDGATIAIYLGDGHGNLTYKSLVSTYGGNSFLAIADFNQDGILDIYSAGWSTGQQWFEIDTGKGDGTFNYGSPYDTSFFPEFPAVGDFNGDGWLDLVISESQNNSMEFFSGSSSGFSDGGSIPDGGENPIAADMNQDGKLDILDYGCILLGKGDGTFTAGGCAQYSGIPVATGDFDGDGQLDVALAASAYTPLLVIALGAGDGTFKASFEFPAGLNGGPAAIGDFNNDGQLDVLTNDGYLMLQTTASLTPVKLAFGNQNVKTTSPPQEATLTNVGATALVIKRIGINGTNRRDFAQTNDCGSSLPAGSSCQIQVTFTPLQAGARFASLFVSYEGVGSPQMVALSGTGIAPATVSLTPSKLMFATRLIHTVSKAQIATLTNTGTLDVNISNIGTTGPFPETNNCPATLSAGSACQIPVEFAPTTRGPAHGMLSVMDDAQGSPQKVELSGEGMVVRLSPRGINFGDQKVGTKSSAVPVDVINVDSNSVTISSITFGGADPADFAQTNNCGSTLPPHRHCTVKVTFKPTKQGFRSATLEVYDNGGGSPQTIPLSGTGT
;
A
#
# COMPACT_ATOMS: atom_id res chain seq x y z
N MET A 1 4.10 57.84 89.35
CA MET A 1 4.25 56.43 88.98
C MET A 1 3.75 56.30 87.56
N LYS A 2 4.64 56.08 86.64
CA LYS A 2 4.32 56.01 85.18
C LYS A 2 3.89 54.58 84.88
N LEU A 3 2.71 54.42 84.33
CA LEU A 3 2.27 53.17 83.70
C LEU A 3 2.47 53.28 82.17
N ASN A 4 3.38 52.46 81.66
CA ASN A 4 3.57 52.27 80.21
C ASN A 4 2.48 51.34 79.72
N CYS A 5 1.65 51.81 78.81
CA CYS A 5 0.79 51.01 77.95
C CYS A 5 1.56 50.60 76.68
N LEU A 6 2.01 49.32 76.62
CA LEU A 6 2.48 48.70 75.38
C LEU A 6 1.25 48.27 74.59
N ALA A 7 0.96 48.96 73.48
CA ALA A 7 0.00 48.52 72.49
C ALA A 7 0.68 47.39 71.67
N TYR A 8 0.22 46.15 71.82
CA TYR A 8 0.50 45.08 70.88
C TYR A 8 -0.33 45.31 69.59
N CYS A 9 0.35 45.79 68.58
CA CYS A 9 -0.23 45.80 67.25
C CYS A 9 -0.16 44.33 66.69
N LEU A 10 -1.30 43.63 66.79
CA LEU A 10 -1.45 42.30 66.23
C LEU A 10 -1.59 42.56 64.71
N ILE A 11 -0.48 42.43 64.00
CA ILE A 11 -0.53 42.31 62.54
C ILE A 11 -1.13 40.94 62.25
N ILE A 12 -2.41 40.89 61.94
CA ILE A 12 -3.02 39.74 61.29
C ILE A 12 -2.44 39.77 59.87
N LEU A 13 -1.37 39.05 59.67
CA LEU A 13 -1.01 38.57 58.34
C LEU A 13 -2.14 37.66 57.90
N ALA A 14 -3.11 38.22 57.19
CA ALA A 14 -3.94 37.45 56.31
C ALA A 14 -2.96 36.69 55.37
N GLY A 15 -2.75 35.42 55.65
CA GLY A 15 -2.13 34.54 54.66
C GLY A 15 -3.05 34.55 53.44
N ALA A 16 -2.78 35.44 52.50
CA ALA A 16 -3.13 35.15 51.15
C ALA A 16 -2.45 33.83 50.84
N ASN A 17 -3.17 32.80 50.66
CA ASN A 17 -2.70 31.64 49.91
C ASN A 17 -2.24 32.22 48.56
N LEU A 18 -0.94 32.50 48.44
CA LEU A 18 -0.33 32.67 47.14
C LEU A 18 -0.45 31.29 46.47
N LEU A 19 -1.56 31.04 45.84
CA LEU A 19 -1.63 30.04 44.79
C LEU A 19 -0.53 30.44 43.81
N GLY A 20 0.47 29.58 43.60
CA GLY A 20 1.59 29.91 42.72
C GLY A 20 1.06 29.96 41.30
N GLN A 21 1.52 30.97 40.55
CA GLN A 21 1.23 31.10 39.14
C GLN A 21 1.56 29.78 38.39
N VAL A 22 0.73 29.35 37.44
CA VAL A 22 1.05 28.19 36.57
C VAL A 22 2.21 28.55 35.68
N PRO A 23 3.34 27.82 35.79
CA PRO A 23 4.46 28.11 34.90
C PRO A 23 4.14 27.72 33.45
N PHE A 24 4.46 28.58 32.50
CA PHE A 24 4.36 28.30 31.07
C PHE A 24 5.77 28.12 30.49
N LEU A 25 6.00 27.03 29.75
CA LEU A 25 7.29 26.72 29.15
C LEU A 25 7.33 27.16 27.69
N ASN A 26 8.33 27.96 27.34
CA ASN A 26 8.64 28.24 25.94
C ASN A 26 9.53 27.12 25.37
N GLN A 27 9.25 26.69 24.17
CA GLN A 27 10.14 25.83 23.40
C GLN A 27 11.14 26.68 22.62
N PRO A 28 12.40 26.23 22.42
CA PRO A 28 12.97 24.98 22.90
C PRO A 28 13.54 25.07 24.30
N LEU A 29 13.76 23.91 24.93
CA LEU A 29 14.70 23.80 26.05
C LEU A 29 16.14 24.04 25.53
N VAL A 30 17.03 24.65 26.33
CA VAL A 30 18.39 24.99 25.86
C VAL A 30 19.45 24.21 26.66
N PRO A 31 20.26 23.31 26.02
CA PRO A 31 20.15 22.89 24.62
C PRO A 31 18.86 22.12 24.35
N ALA A 32 18.42 22.05 23.09
CA ALA A 32 17.19 21.33 22.72
C ALA A 32 17.34 19.81 22.74
N SER A 33 18.56 19.28 22.61
CA SER A 33 18.88 17.84 22.73
C SER A 33 20.33 17.61 23.12
N VAL A 34 20.69 16.35 23.48
CA VAL A 34 22.10 15.94 23.70
C VAL A 34 22.34 14.52 23.19
N LYS A 35 23.62 14.20 22.90
CA LYS A 35 24.02 12.82 22.53
C LYS A 35 24.02 11.89 23.76
N PRO A 36 23.64 10.61 23.61
CA PRO A 36 23.80 9.60 24.65
C PRO A 36 25.26 9.52 25.12
N GLY A 37 25.46 9.44 26.43
CA GLY A 37 26.79 9.41 27.04
C GLY A 37 27.48 10.77 27.06
N SER A 38 26.79 11.87 26.81
CA SER A 38 27.30 13.23 26.99
C SER A 38 27.71 13.49 28.46
N LYS A 39 28.62 14.41 28.64
CA LYS A 39 28.93 14.92 30.00
C LYS A 39 27.70 15.66 30.55
N GLY A 40 27.63 15.81 31.88
CA GLY A 40 26.62 16.68 32.47
C GLY A 40 26.67 18.08 31.87
N PHE A 41 25.52 18.71 31.74
CA PHE A 41 25.35 20.03 31.12
C PHE A 41 24.38 20.89 31.94
N VAL A 42 24.35 22.19 31.65
CA VAL A 42 23.35 23.10 32.20
C VAL A 42 22.17 23.13 31.26
N LEU A 43 20.99 22.79 31.77
CA LEU A 43 19.71 22.96 31.07
C LEU A 43 19.15 24.33 31.45
N GLU A 44 18.84 25.12 30.51
CA GLU A 44 18.11 26.38 30.64
C GLU A 44 16.67 26.18 30.18
N VAL A 45 15.75 26.68 31.00
CA VAL A 45 14.30 26.64 30.72
C VAL A 45 13.81 28.07 30.67
N ASN A 46 13.27 28.44 29.50
CA ASN A 46 12.65 29.73 29.29
C ASN A 46 11.12 29.61 29.35
N GLY A 47 10.42 30.68 29.71
CA GLY A 47 8.97 30.66 29.87
C GLY A 47 8.46 31.86 30.62
N THR A 48 7.28 31.76 31.19
CA THR A 48 6.68 32.79 32.07
C THR A 48 6.16 32.19 33.37
N GLY A 49 5.85 33.04 34.31
CA GLY A 49 5.25 32.62 35.60
C GLY A 49 6.16 31.88 36.53
N PHE A 50 7.48 31.90 36.38
CA PHE A 50 8.41 31.23 37.27
C PHE A 50 8.54 31.95 38.59
N SER A 51 8.34 31.21 39.67
CA SER A 51 8.49 31.71 41.03
C SER A 51 9.97 31.61 41.49
N PRO A 52 10.45 32.48 42.37
CA PRO A 52 11.81 32.42 42.92
C PRO A 52 12.18 31.10 43.61
N ARG A 53 11.24 30.23 43.89
CA ARG A 53 11.44 28.87 44.44
C ARG A 53 10.96 27.78 43.53
N ALA A 54 10.74 28.07 42.25
CA ALA A 54 10.39 27.09 41.28
C ALA A 54 11.47 26.01 41.12
N VAL A 55 11.06 24.79 40.87
CA VAL A 55 11.94 23.63 40.73
C VAL A 55 11.74 23.03 39.35
N ILE A 56 12.83 22.79 38.65
CA ILE A 56 12.80 21.95 37.43
C ILE A 56 12.78 20.50 37.84
N GLU A 57 11.84 19.74 37.29
CA GLU A 57 11.80 18.27 37.37
C GLU A 57 12.27 17.65 36.06
N TRP A 58 13.09 16.60 36.19
CA TRP A 58 13.59 15.77 35.10
C TRP A 58 13.14 14.34 35.35
N ASN A 59 12.25 13.81 34.52
CA ASN A 59 11.63 12.50 34.71
C ASN A 59 11.08 12.33 36.16
N GLY A 60 10.31 13.30 36.63
CA GLY A 60 9.73 13.31 37.99
C GLY A 60 10.72 13.55 39.13
N SER A 61 11.99 13.69 38.86
CA SER A 61 13.02 13.93 39.89
C SER A 61 13.36 15.40 39.96
N GLN A 62 13.15 16.02 41.11
CA GLN A 62 13.48 17.43 41.34
C GLN A 62 14.99 17.70 41.20
N ARG A 63 15.34 18.79 40.53
CA ARG A 63 16.72 19.24 40.35
C ARG A 63 16.99 20.51 41.15
N VAL A 64 18.25 20.66 41.55
CA VAL A 64 18.68 21.93 42.15
C VAL A 64 18.56 23.00 41.08
N THR A 65 17.59 23.92 41.25
CA THR A 65 17.23 24.92 40.27
C THR A 65 17.75 26.28 40.68
N GLU A 66 18.41 26.97 39.73
CA GLU A 66 18.81 28.36 39.85
C GLU A 66 17.72 29.25 39.28
N PHE A 67 17.15 30.12 40.06
CA PHE A 67 16.21 31.15 39.60
C PHE A 67 16.97 32.34 39.04
N ILE A 68 16.83 32.61 37.74
CA ILE A 68 17.45 33.75 37.05
C ILE A 68 16.45 34.92 36.99
N SER A 69 15.22 34.63 36.55
CA SER A 69 14.14 35.59 36.49
C SER A 69 12.77 34.87 36.47
N HIS A 70 11.67 35.61 36.45
CA HIS A 70 10.33 35.05 36.31
C HIS A 70 10.09 34.38 34.94
N SER A 71 11.02 34.57 34.01
CA SER A 71 10.97 33.97 32.66
C SER A 71 12.14 33.01 32.38
N ARG A 72 13.04 32.72 33.36
CA ARG A 72 14.25 31.95 33.10
C ARG A 72 14.76 31.20 34.32
N LEU A 73 14.91 29.87 34.17
CA LEU A 73 15.45 28.97 35.17
C LEU A 73 16.65 28.19 34.62
N ARG A 74 17.54 27.72 35.48
CA ARG A 74 18.63 26.80 35.13
C ARG A 74 18.75 25.65 36.10
N THR A 75 19.20 24.50 35.59
CA THR A 75 19.58 23.36 36.37
C THR A 75 20.73 22.60 35.73
N THR A 76 21.44 21.79 36.55
CA THR A 76 22.46 20.88 36.02
C THR A 76 21.86 19.49 35.85
N ILE A 77 21.95 18.96 34.63
CA ILE A 77 21.65 17.58 34.30
C ILE A 77 22.93 16.77 34.34
N ASN A 78 22.93 15.63 35.05
CA ASN A 78 24.15 14.83 35.24
C ASN A 78 24.38 13.90 34.03
N ALA A 79 25.63 13.47 33.84
CA ALA A 79 25.97 12.52 32.76
C ALA A 79 25.22 11.18 32.89
N SER A 80 24.84 10.75 34.11
CA SER A 80 24.02 9.55 34.34
C SER A 80 22.61 9.66 33.78
N ASP A 81 22.05 10.87 33.74
CA ASP A 81 20.68 11.13 33.29
C ASP A 81 20.55 11.02 31.75
N VAL A 82 21.68 11.16 31.05
CA VAL A 82 21.79 11.14 29.59
C VAL A 82 22.71 10.02 29.09
N ALA A 83 22.93 8.98 29.90
CA ALA A 83 23.83 7.88 29.56
C ALA A 83 23.31 6.99 28.40
N LYS A 84 22.01 6.93 28.19
CA LYS A 84 21.33 6.13 27.18
C LYS A 84 20.48 7.02 26.29
N ALA A 85 20.26 6.60 25.05
CA ALA A 85 19.27 7.20 24.18
C ALA A 85 17.87 7.04 24.79
N GLY A 86 17.00 8.03 24.55
CA GLY A 86 15.64 8.08 25.06
C GLY A 86 15.15 9.52 25.09
N THR A 87 13.94 9.72 25.56
CA THR A 87 13.36 11.06 25.77
C THR A 87 13.14 11.29 27.26
N ALA A 88 13.72 12.37 27.80
CA ALA A 88 13.38 12.83 29.12
C ALA A 88 12.22 13.83 29.03
N TRP A 89 11.38 13.82 30.03
CA TRP A 89 10.40 14.87 30.20
C TRP A 89 10.80 15.87 31.26
N VAL A 90 10.51 17.13 31.00
CA VAL A 90 10.90 18.28 31.83
C VAL A 90 9.66 19.10 32.14
N ARG A 91 9.46 19.46 33.39
CA ARG A 91 8.46 20.45 33.79
C ARG A 91 9.00 21.36 34.88
N VAL A 92 8.38 22.51 35.02
CA VAL A 92 8.65 23.45 36.12
C VAL A 92 7.53 23.33 37.13
N VAL A 93 7.88 23.25 38.40
CA VAL A 93 6.93 23.20 39.52
C VAL A 93 7.15 24.40 40.42
N ASN A 94 6.17 25.27 40.53
CA ASN A 94 6.17 26.41 41.46
C ASN A 94 5.85 25.96 42.90
N PRO A 95 6.17 26.76 43.92
CA PRO A 95 5.71 26.53 45.29
C PRO A 95 4.20 26.34 45.37
N GLY A 96 3.78 25.33 46.11
CA GLY A 96 2.36 24.94 46.17
C GLY A 96 2.01 23.74 45.29
N GLY A 97 2.95 23.25 44.48
CA GLY A 97 2.76 22.07 43.62
C GLY A 97 2.21 22.38 42.24
N VAL A 98 2.02 23.65 41.92
CA VAL A 98 1.51 24.08 40.62
C VAL A 98 2.57 23.84 39.54
N ALA A 99 2.27 23.01 38.57
CA ALA A 99 3.23 22.56 37.56
C ALA A 99 2.88 23.05 36.14
N SER A 100 3.91 23.25 35.32
CA SER A 100 3.75 23.49 33.91
C SER A 100 3.30 22.22 33.15
N SER A 101 2.89 22.37 31.89
CA SER A 101 2.89 21.27 30.93
C SER A 101 4.29 20.63 30.83
N VAL A 102 4.33 19.40 30.31
CA VAL A 102 5.59 18.66 30.09
C VAL A 102 6.21 19.11 28.77
N ALA A 103 7.52 19.40 28.79
CA ALA A 103 8.35 19.54 27.61
C ALA A 103 9.25 18.30 27.44
N PHE A 104 9.36 17.79 26.24
CA PHE A 104 10.20 16.61 25.95
C PHE A 104 11.62 17.02 25.57
N PHE A 105 12.60 16.31 26.13
CA PHE A 105 14.02 16.54 25.88
C PHE A 105 14.67 15.29 25.26
N PRO A 106 14.99 15.31 23.96
CA PRO A 106 15.61 14.18 23.25
C PRO A 106 17.05 13.93 23.71
N ILE A 107 17.41 12.67 23.95
CA ILE A 107 18.77 12.19 24.21
C ILE A 107 19.15 11.28 23.07
N ARG A 108 19.76 11.83 22.00
CA ARG A 108 20.01 11.07 20.77
C ARG A 108 21.21 11.59 20.00
N THR A 109 21.63 10.80 19.01
CA THR A 109 22.69 11.19 18.06
C THR A 109 22.05 11.79 16.83
N GLN A 110 22.61 12.89 16.32
CA GLN A 110 22.15 13.54 15.09
C GLN A 110 22.06 12.53 13.94
N SER A 111 20.97 12.56 13.23
CA SER A 111 20.68 11.77 12.01
C SER A 111 20.97 12.60 10.78
N SER A 112 21.49 11.98 9.72
CA SER A 112 21.73 12.66 8.44
C SER A 112 20.52 12.68 7.52
N SER A 113 19.45 11.93 7.88
CA SER A 113 18.22 11.77 7.10
C SER A 113 17.12 11.29 8.05
N LEU A 114 15.88 11.45 7.66
CA LEU A 114 14.71 11.00 8.41
C LEU A 114 14.00 9.86 7.68
N ALA A 115 13.38 8.96 8.44
CA ALA A 115 12.48 7.94 7.92
C ALA A 115 11.41 7.61 8.96
N PHE A 116 10.21 7.32 8.51
CA PHE A 116 9.09 6.93 9.35
C PHE A 116 8.45 5.63 8.85
N THR A 117 7.94 4.83 9.78
CA THR A 117 6.99 3.74 9.49
C THR A 117 5.62 4.13 9.97
N GLN A 118 4.61 3.96 9.12
CA GLN A 118 3.23 4.31 9.41
C GLN A 118 2.43 3.10 9.89
N LYS A 119 1.61 3.30 10.93
CA LYS A 119 0.69 2.28 11.46
C LYS A 119 -0.63 2.94 11.84
N LEU A 120 -1.76 2.46 11.33
CA LEU A 120 -3.08 2.87 11.81
C LEU A 120 -3.29 2.27 13.21
N VAL A 121 -3.40 3.11 14.24
CA VAL A 121 -3.60 2.70 15.63
C VAL A 121 -5.00 3.00 16.13
N PHE A 122 -5.64 4.08 15.65
CA PHE A 122 -6.98 4.51 16.05
C PHE A 122 -7.88 4.66 14.79
N PRO A 123 -8.59 3.61 14.37
CA PRO A 123 -9.48 3.72 13.22
C PRO A 123 -10.68 4.62 13.53
N ASN A 124 -11.09 5.44 12.56
CA ASN A 124 -12.18 6.43 12.70
C ASN A 124 -11.88 7.56 13.70
N CYS A 125 -10.61 7.86 13.98
CA CYS A 125 -10.19 8.95 14.83
C CYS A 125 -10.54 10.31 14.18
N LEU A 126 -10.95 11.26 15.01
CA LEU A 126 -11.22 12.66 14.61
C LEU A 126 -10.19 13.63 15.17
N GLY A 127 -9.65 13.33 16.35
CA GLY A 127 -8.68 14.17 17.03
C GLY A 127 -8.02 13.42 18.18
N VAL A 128 -6.87 13.92 18.60
CA VAL A 128 -6.02 13.31 19.63
C VAL A 128 -5.52 14.34 20.64
N ALA A 129 -5.35 13.90 21.89
CA ALA A 129 -4.56 14.60 22.91
C ALA A 129 -3.60 13.58 23.55
N VAL A 130 -2.34 13.98 23.72
CA VAL A 130 -1.27 13.11 24.18
C VAL A 130 -0.83 13.52 25.59
N GLY A 131 -0.59 12.55 26.45
CA GLY A 131 -0.07 12.75 27.80
C GLY A 131 0.05 11.44 28.55
N ASP A 132 0.55 11.48 29.78
CA ASP A 132 0.63 10.33 30.68
C ASP A 132 -0.64 10.31 31.55
N PHE A 133 -1.70 9.66 31.06
CA PHE A 133 -3.01 9.61 31.71
C PHE A 133 -3.08 8.60 32.87
N ASN A 134 -2.05 7.75 33.02
CA ASN A 134 -2.01 6.74 34.08
C ASN A 134 -0.84 6.91 35.05
N ASN A 135 -0.02 7.96 34.88
CA ASN A 135 1.16 8.28 35.68
C ASN A 135 2.25 7.18 35.69
N ASP A 136 2.41 6.42 34.58
CA ASP A 136 3.42 5.37 34.44
C ASP A 136 4.70 5.85 33.74
N GLY A 137 4.72 7.08 33.24
CA GLY A 137 5.84 7.72 32.54
C GLY A 137 5.91 7.40 31.07
N LEU A 138 4.88 6.75 30.50
CA LEU A 138 4.75 6.50 29.08
C LEU A 138 3.70 7.44 28.46
N LEU A 139 3.79 7.65 27.16
CA LEU A 139 2.80 8.45 26.46
C LEU A 139 1.55 7.65 26.15
N ASP A 140 0.42 8.14 26.66
CA ASP A 140 -0.92 7.67 26.39
C ASP A 140 -1.62 8.60 25.41
N VAL A 141 -2.77 8.21 24.89
CA VAL A 141 -3.56 9.01 23.94
C VAL A 141 -5.03 9.01 24.35
N ALA A 142 -5.57 10.21 24.58
CA ALA A 142 -7.01 10.44 24.54
C ALA A 142 -7.41 10.73 23.09
N TRP A 143 -8.49 10.10 22.60
CA TRP A 143 -8.92 10.26 21.21
C TRP A 143 -10.43 10.20 21.06
N GLY A 144 -10.94 11.01 20.11
CA GLY A 144 -12.33 11.06 19.75
C GLY A 144 -12.62 10.22 18.50
N SER A 145 -13.72 9.47 18.49
CA SER A 145 -14.11 8.69 17.32
C SER A 145 -15.26 9.36 16.54
N SER A 146 -15.31 9.14 15.22
CA SER A 146 -16.41 9.59 14.36
C SER A 146 -17.77 8.97 14.72
N GLU A 147 -17.78 7.97 15.59
CA GLU A 147 -18.99 7.37 16.14
C GLU A 147 -19.50 8.12 17.39
N GLY A 148 -18.81 9.19 17.81
CA GLY A 148 -19.19 10.04 18.93
C GLY A 148 -18.74 9.53 20.29
N TYR A 149 -17.71 8.70 20.36
CA TYR A 149 -17.15 8.20 21.62
C TYR A 149 -15.80 8.82 21.93
N LEU A 150 -15.52 8.98 23.23
CA LEU A 150 -14.23 9.40 23.77
C LEU A 150 -13.51 8.20 24.38
N TYR A 151 -12.24 8.06 24.06
CA TYR A 151 -11.40 6.95 24.53
C TYR A 151 -10.06 7.43 25.07
N VAL A 152 -9.49 6.66 26.02
CA VAL A 152 -8.08 6.73 26.38
C VAL A 152 -7.43 5.39 26.09
N SER A 153 -6.30 5.39 25.40
CA SER A 153 -5.50 4.22 25.10
C SER A 153 -4.13 4.37 25.74
N LEU A 154 -3.80 3.47 26.67
CA LEU A 154 -2.54 3.49 27.40
C LEU A 154 -1.41 2.95 26.54
N GLY A 155 -0.29 3.66 26.48
CA GLY A 155 0.88 3.29 25.73
C GLY A 155 1.66 2.14 26.34
N ASP A 156 2.38 1.38 25.53
CA ASP A 156 3.25 0.29 25.99
C ASP A 156 4.75 0.66 25.93
N GLY A 157 5.06 1.92 25.59
CA GLY A 157 6.41 2.42 25.38
C GLY A 157 7.19 1.73 24.26
N LYS A 158 6.49 1.08 23.32
CA LYS A 158 7.05 0.38 22.14
C LYS A 158 6.32 0.72 20.85
N GLY A 159 5.56 1.81 20.85
CA GLY A 159 4.71 2.21 19.73
C GLY A 159 3.42 1.38 19.60
N GLY A 160 3.01 0.70 20.65
CA GLY A 160 1.74 0.00 20.78
C GLY A 160 0.87 0.61 21.86
N PHE A 161 -0.43 0.28 21.83
CA PHE A 161 -1.41 0.74 22.82
C PHE A 161 -2.24 -0.41 23.32
N GLN A 162 -2.66 -0.32 24.58
CA GLN A 162 -3.60 -1.24 25.20
C GLN A 162 -5.01 -1.03 24.61
N SER A 163 -5.93 -1.94 24.94
CA SER A 163 -7.34 -1.78 24.54
C SER A 163 -7.90 -0.46 25.08
N PRO A 164 -8.66 0.30 24.26
CA PRO A 164 -9.14 1.61 24.67
C PRO A 164 -10.10 1.53 25.86
N ILE A 165 -9.93 2.46 26.78
CA ILE A 165 -10.83 2.72 27.90
C ILE A 165 -11.87 3.72 27.41
N SER A 166 -13.15 3.35 27.39
CA SER A 166 -14.22 4.24 26.92
C SER A 166 -14.72 5.16 28.03
N SER A 167 -14.89 6.42 27.71
CA SER A 167 -15.52 7.41 28.60
C SER A 167 -16.87 7.85 28.02
N SER A 168 -17.80 8.22 28.91
CA SER A 168 -19.10 8.77 28.49
C SER A 168 -18.90 10.20 28.02
N GLY A 169 -18.80 10.43 26.71
CA GLY A 169 -18.61 11.74 26.13
C GLY A 169 -18.66 11.70 24.61
N SER A 170 -18.80 12.86 23.97
CA SER A 170 -18.68 12.98 22.52
C SER A 170 -17.22 13.11 22.14
N GLY A 171 -16.75 12.29 21.19
CA GLY A 171 -15.45 12.49 20.56
C GLY A 171 -15.47 13.73 19.67
N SER A 172 -14.42 14.53 19.71
CA SER A 172 -14.24 15.73 18.90
C SER A 172 -12.88 15.76 18.23
N ALA A 173 -12.73 16.66 17.25
CA ALA A 173 -11.46 16.91 16.57
C ALA A 173 -10.49 17.77 17.40
N VAL A 174 -10.99 18.57 18.34
CA VAL A 174 -10.17 19.49 19.15
C VAL A 174 -10.30 19.11 20.61
N MET A 175 -9.19 18.70 21.20
CA MET A 175 -9.09 18.38 22.61
C MET A 175 -7.69 18.67 23.16
N ILE A 176 -7.60 19.06 24.43
CA ILE A 176 -6.34 19.39 25.12
C ILE A 176 -6.31 18.71 26.48
N ALA A 177 -5.18 18.07 26.78
CA ALA A 177 -4.94 17.45 28.08
C ALA A 177 -4.20 18.42 29.01
N ALA A 178 -4.72 18.62 30.22
CA ALA A 178 -4.08 19.40 31.28
C ALA A 178 -4.71 19.05 32.64
N ASP A 179 -4.04 19.41 33.72
CA ASP A 179 -4.57 19.26 35.11
C ASP A 179 -5.39 20.51 35.49
N PHE A 180 -6.72 20.45 35.29
CA PHE A 180 -7.64 21.57 35.53
C PHE A 180 -8.06 21.69 37.02
N ASN A 181 -7.83 20.66 37.83
CA ASN A 181 -8.28 20.65 39.22
C ASN A 181 -7.12 20.68 40.23
N GLY A 182 -5.87 20.64 39.74
CA GLY A 182 -4.67 20.71 40.58
C GLY A 182 -4.40 19.41 41.36
N ASP A 183 -4.94 18.25 40.94
CA ASP A 183 -4.77 16.98 41.65
C ASP A 183 -3.55 16.15 41.17
N GLY A 184 -2.88 16.61 40.13
CA GLY A 184 -1.69 15.99 39.55
C GLY A 184 -1.99 14.94 38.49
N ASN A 185 -3.24 14.65 38.16
CA ASN A 185 -3.63 13.77 37.06
C ASN A 185 -3.99 14.62 35.83
N LEU A 186 -3.83 14.06 34.62
CA LEU A 186 -4.25 14.73 33.41
C LEU A 186 -5.76 14.61 33.25
N ASP A 187 -6.40 15.77 33.11
CA ASP A 187 -7.77 15.97 32.74
C ASP A 187 -7.85 16.24 31.23
N LEU A 188 -9.06 16.37 30.69
CA LEU A 188 -9.26 16.64 29.27
C LEU A 188 -10.33 17.69 29.04
N ALA A 189 -10.02 18.71 28.25
CA ALA A 189 -10.98 19.64 27.65
C ALA A 189 -11.30 19.18 26.23
N VAL A 190 -12.58 19.00 25.91
CA VAL A 190 -13.09 18.53 24.61
C VAL A 190 -14.04 19.55 24.06
N ASN A 191 -13.74 20.09 22.89
CA ASN A 191 -14.63 21.00 22.17
C ASN A 191 -15.60 20.22 21.29
N ASP A 192 -16.91 20.29 21.54
CA ASP A 192 -17.96 19.62 20.78
C ASP A 192 -18.63 20.51 19.72
N GLY A 193 -18.02 21.65 19.43
CA GLY A 193 -18.47 22.62 18.41
C GLY A 193 -19.41 23.72 18.94
N ALA A 194 -20.05 23.55 20.11
CA ALA A 194 -20.90 24.54 20.74
C ALA A 194 -20.54 24.78 22.19
N THR A 195 -19.84 23.83 22.81
CA THR A 195 -19.45 23.89 24.22
C THR A 195 -18.12 23.19 24.41
N ILE A 196 -17.44 23.48 25.50
CA ILE A 196 -16.23 22.77 25.92
C ILE A 196 -16.58 21.92 27.13
N ALA A 197 -16.50 20.60 26.97
CA ALA A 197 -16.73 19.65 28.04
C ALA A 197 -15.42 19.34 28.77
N ILE A 198 -15.43 19.42 30.10
CA ILE A 198 -14.29 19.10 30.96
C ILE A 198 -14.49 17.71 31.56
N TYR A 199 -13.48 16.87 31.43
CA TYR A 199 -13.43 15.53 32.02
C TYR A 199 -12.23 15.44 32.96
N LEU A 200 -12.48 15.02 34.21
CA LEU A 200 -11.40 14.81 35.20
C LEU A 200 -10.83 13.41 35.07
N GLY A 201 -9.51 13.33 35.09
CA GLY A 201 -8.75 12.09 35.08
C GLY A 201 -8.54 11.55 36.49
N ASP A 202 -8.46 10.23 36.64
CA ASP A 202 -8.22 9.55 37.89
C ASP A 202 -6.78 9.02 38.05
N GLY A 203 -5.90 9.35 37.12
CA GLY A 203 -4.52 8.85 37.08
C GLY A 203 -4.41 7.36 36.74
N HIS A 204 -5.46 6.74 36.21
CA HIS A 204 -5.48 5.35 35.71
C HIS A 204 -6.03 5.24 34.30
N GLY A 205 -6.15 6.36 33.61
CA GLY A 205 -6.69 6.46 32.25
C GLY A 205 -8.21 6.58 32.18
N ASN A 206 -8.95 6.62 33.30
CA ASN A 206 -10.38 6.88 33.25
C ASN A 206 -10.65 8.38 33.30
N LEU A 207 -11.60 8.83 32.47
CA LEU A 207 -12.07 10.20 32.38
C LEU A 207 -13.52 10.28 32.84
N THR A 208 -13.82 11.19 33.76
CA THR A 208 -15.17 11.43 34.30
C THR A 208 -15.63 12.83 33.98
N TYR A 209 -16.79 12.96 33.32
CA TYR A 209 -17.38 14.25 33.02
C TYR A 209 -17.56 15.10 34.28
N LYS A 210 -17.08 16.35 34.25
CA LYS A 210 -17.14 17.30 35.35
C LYS A 210 -18.07 18.47 35.08
N SER A 211 -17.82 19.22 34.02
CA SER A 211 -18.49 20.48 33.76
C SER A 211 -18.57 20.77 32.25
N LEU A 212 -19.46 21.71 31.93
CA LEU A 212 -19.56 22.28 30.61
C LEU A 212 -19.17 23.76 30.70
N VAL A 213 -18.26 24.20 29.85
CA VAL A 213 -17.99 25.59 29.59
C VAL A 213 -18.86 25.99 28.41
N SER A 214 -19.85 26.87 28.65
CA SER A 214 -20.78 27.33 27.60
C SER A 214 -20.16 28.55 26.93
N THR A 215 -19.99 28.50 25.65
CA THR A 215 -19.42 29.58 24.86
C THR A 215 -20.48 30.29 24.04
N TYR A 216 -20.22 31.52 23.61
CA TYR A 216 -21.20 32.37 22.93
C TYR A 216 -21.57 32.00 21.48
N GLY A 217 -21.34 30.75 21.03
CA GLY A 217 -21.69 30.33 19.67
C GLY A 217 -20.83 29.14 19.22
N GLY A 218 -20.90 28.74 17.94
CA GLY A 218 -20.14 27.65 17.42
C GLY A 218 -18.66 27.94 17.56
N ASN A 219 -17.99 27.21 18.45
CA ASN A 219 -16.54 27.31 18.71
C ASN A 219 -15.78 26.20 18.00
N SER A 220 -14.62 26.55 17.50
CA SER A 220 -13.77 25.57 16.86
C SER A 220 -12.34 25.55 17.41
N PHE A 221 -11.96 26.53 18.24
CA PHE A 221 -10.58 26.80 18.61
C PHE A 221 -10.42 26.84 20.13
N LEU A 222 -9.33 26.26 20.63
CA LEU A 222 -9.09 26.05 22.07
C LEU A 222 -7.60 26.23 22.38
N ALA A 223 -7.29 27.01 23.42
CA ALA A 223 -5.97 27.03 24.04
C ALA A 223 -6.11 27.15 25.56
N ILE A 224 -5.07 26.76 26.27
CA ILE A 224 -5.07 26.67 27.73
C ILE A 224 -3.80 27.35 28.27
N ALA A 225 -3.96 28.26 29.21
CA ALA A 225 -2.86 28.85 29.97
C ALA A 225 -3.43 29.57 31.22
N ASP A 226 -2.56 29.98 32.15
CA ASP A 226 -2.91 30.90 33.25
C ASP A 226 -2.79 32.34 32.75
N PHE A 227 -3.85 32.81 32.06
CA PHE A 227 -3.83 34.13 31.42
C PHE A 227 -3.93 35.30 32.43
N ASN A 228 -4.49 35.06 33.61
CA ASN A 228 -4.68 36.06 34.65
C ASN A 228 -3.63 35.99 35.76
N GLN A 229 -2.71 35.02 35.70
CA GLN A 229 -1.63 34.79 36.67
C GLN A 229 -2.11 34.51 38.08
N ASP A 230 -3.27 33.83 38.24
CA ASP A 230 -3.81 33.44 39.55
C ASP A 230 -3.40 32.04 40.01
N GLY A 231 -2.71 31.31 39.16
CA GLY A 231 -2.20 29.96 39.44
C GLY A 231 -3.17 28.84 39.06
N ILE A 232 -4.21 29.15 38.30
CA ILE A 232 -5.19 28.20 37.79
C ILE A 232 -5.24 28.32 36.29
N LEU A 233 -5.40 27.17 35.59
CA LEU A 233 -5.50 27.17 34.15
C LEU A 233 -6.83 27.78 33.70
N ASP A 234 -6.74 28.71 32.76
CA ASP A 234 -7.83 29.34 32.07
C ASP A 234 -8.00 28.75 30.67
N ILE A 235 -9.14 29.00 30.02
CA ILE A 235 -9.47 28.52 28.69
C ILE A 235 -9.65 29.71 27.76
N TYR A 236 -8.87 29.77 26.66
CA TYR A 236 -9.18 30.56 25.50
C TYR A 236 -10.16 29.81 24.61
N SER A 237 -11.19 30.50 24.17
CA SER A 237 -12.06 30.01 23.10
C SER A 237 -12.40 31.12 22.12
N ALA A 238 -12.58 30.77 20.84
CA ALA A 238 -12.92 31.71 19.80
C ALA A 238 -14.11 31.22 18.95
N GLY A 239 -14.91 32.14 18.45
CA GLY A 239 -16.08 31.80 17.69
C GLY A 239 -16.73 32.98 16.97
N TRP A 240 -17.81 32.68 16.25
CA TRP A 240 -18.61 33.68 15.55
C TRP A 240 -20.09 33.32 15.59
N SER A 241 -20.94 34.33 15.60
CA SER A 241 -22.40 34.21 15.48
C SER A 241 -22.97 35.42 14.76
N THR A 242 -23.87 35.22 13.80
CA THR A 242 -24.69 36.22 13.11
C THR A 242 -24.12 37.65 13.05
N GLY A 243 -22.86 37.79 12.55
CA GLY A 243 -22.24 39.09 12.30
C GLY A 243 -21.39 39.65 13.45
N GLN A 244 -21.15 38.88 14.50
CA GLN A 244 -20.17 39.14 15.55
C GLN A 244 -19.10 38.07 15.57
N GLN A 245 -17.85 38.47 15.74
CA GLN A 245 -16.69 37.64 15.91
C GLN A 245 -16.03 38.02 17.24
N TRP A 246 -15.56 37.00 17.99
CA TRP A 246 -14.96 37.24 19.30
C TRP A 246 -14.04 36.11 19.71
N PHE A 247 -13.17 36.39 20.64
CA PHE A 247 -12.58 35.38 21.52
C PHE A 247 -12.94 35.70 22.98
N GLU A 248 -12.85 34.72 23.85
CA GLU A 248 -13.07 34.88 25.29
C GLU A 248 -12.05 34.09 26.10
N ILE A 249 -11.82 34.55 27.33
CA ILE A 249 -11.00 33.84 28.30
C ILE A 249 -11.90 33.46 29.47
N ASP A 250 -12.17 32.19 29.61
CA ASP A 250 -12.91 31.64 30.74
C ASP A 250 -11.95 31.29 31.87
N THR A 251 -12.07 31.97 33.01
CA THR A 251 -11.11 31.80 34.11
C THR A 251 -11.44 30.59 34.99
N GLY A 252 -10.41 29.78 35.25
CA GLY A 252 -10.51 28.57 36.05
C GLY A 252 -10.83 28.83 37.50
N LYS A 253 -11.43 27.84 38.19
CA LYS A 253 -11.67 27.87 39.65
C LYS A 253 -10.82 26.86 40.42
N GLY A 254 -9.97 26.09 39.70
CA GLY A 254 -9.11 25.07 40.30
C GLY A 254 -9.85 23.81 40.77
N ASP A 255 -11.07 23.59 40.33
CA ASP A 255 -11.86 22.40 40.62
C ASP A 255 -12.42 21.74 39.33
N GLY A 256 -11.91 22.13 38.17
CA GLY A 256 -12.41 21.71 36.85
C GLY A 256 -13.68 22.46 36.42
N THR A 257 -14.02 23.58 37.08
CA THR A 257 -15.08 24.49 36.62
C THR A 257 -14.53 25.88 36.32
N PHE A 258 -15.27 26.68 35.55
CA PHE A 258 -14.79 27.96 35.06
C PHE A 258 -15.80 29.09 35.33
N ASN A 259 -15.32 30.32 35.35
CA ASN A 259 -16.14 31.52 35.27
C ASN A 259 -16.16 31.96 33.81
N TYR A 260 -17.33 32.33 33.32
CA TYR A 260 -17.47 32.86 31.97
C TYR A 260 -16.73 34.20 31.83
N GLY A 261 -15.93 34.28 30.79
CA GLY A 261 -15.26 35.51 30.39
C GLY A 261 -16.20 36.53 29.76
N SER A 262 -15.70 37.72 29.59
CA SER A 262 -16.35 38.72 28.72
C SER A 262 -15.74 38.58 27.32
N PRO A 263 -16.53 38.50 26.25
CA PRO A 263 -16.01 38.40 24.91
C PRO A 263 -15.19 39.65 24.53
N TYR A 264 -14.07 39.42 23.87
CA TYR A 264 -13.31 40.45 23.15
C TYR A 264 -13.81 40.47 21.72
N ASP A 265 -14.59 41.50 21.35
CA ASP A 265 -15.09 41.68 20.01
C ASP A 265 -13.92 41.89 19.02
N THR A 266 -13.89 41.16 17.93
CA THR A 266 -12.89 41.29 16.87
C THR A 266 -13.53 41.76 15.57
N SER A 267 -12.73 42.38 14.71
CA SER A 267 -13.16 42.76 13.35
C SER A 267 -12.88 41.64 12.31
N PHE A 268 -12.39 40.49 12.75
CA PHE A 268 -11.96 39.34 11.96
C PHE A 268 -12.47 38.04 12.59
N PHE A 269 -12.37 36.91 11.84
CA PHE A 269 -12.72 35.58 12.34
C PHE A 269 -11.55 34.98 13.09
N PRO A 270 -11.54 35.03 14.43
CA PRO A 270 -10.43 34.51 15.22
C PRO A 270 -10.42 32.97 15.21
N GLU A 271 -9.21 32.41 15.09
CA GLU A 271 -8.96 30.98 15.06
C GLU A 271 -8.00 30.56 16.19
N PHE A 272 -7.08 29.64 15.92
CA PHE A 272 -6.10 29.18 16.90
C PHE A 272 -5.14 30.32 17.28
N PRO A 273 -4.86 30.54 18.57
CA PRO A 273 -3.86 31.48 19.01
C PRO A 273 -2.49 30.79 19.17
N ALA A 274 -1.41 31.47 18.82
CA ALA A 274 -0.13 31.23 19.45
C ALA A 274 -0.12 31.99 20.79
N VAL A 275 0.28 31.30 21.86
CA VAL A 275 0.31 31.83 23.21
C VAL A 275 1.76 32.00 23.68
N GLY A 276 2.13 33.13 24.22
CA GLY A 276 3.46 33.39 24.77
C GLY A 276 3.68 34.83 25.15
N ASP A 277 4.79 35.15 25.86
CA ASP A 277 5.22 36.50 26.18
C ASP A 277 6.05 37.05 25.02
N PHE A 278 5.38 37.66 24.01
CA PHE A 278 6.05 38.16 22.79
C PHE A 278 6.66 39.56 22.97
N ASN A 279 6.26 40.28 24.03
CA ASN A 279 6.72 41.65 24.29
C ASN A 279 7.71 41.72 25.45
N GLY A 280 7.93 40.63 26.19
CA GLY A 280 8.88 40.56 27.30
C GLY A 280 8.43 41.22 28.58
N ASP A 281 7.13 41.47 28.76
CA ASP A 281 6.56 42.14 29.93
C ASP A 281 6.18 41.19 31.08
N GLY A 282 6.20 39.86 30.80
CA GLY A 282 5.92 38.80 31.77
C GLY A 282 4.46 38.37 31.81
N TRP A 283 3.57 38.96 30.97
CA TRP A 283 2.21 38.49 30.76
C TRP A 283 2.13 37.63 29.49
N LEU A 284 1.19 36.70 29.47
CA LEU A 284 0.95 35.93 28.25
C LEU A 284 0.17 36.80 27.25
N ASP A 285 0.73 36.90 26.05
CA ASP A 285 0.11 37.54 24.89
C ASP A 285 -0.51 36.48 23.97
N LEU A 286 -1.30 36.93 23.00
CA LEU A 286 -1.91 36.13 21.94
C LEU A 286 -1.52 36.65 20.57
N VAL A 287 -1.17 35.74 19.66
CA VAL A 287 -1.17 36.01 18.22
C VAL A 287 -2.21 35.10 17.61
N ILE A 288 -3.32 35.71 17.12
CA ILE A 288 -4.51 34.99 16.65
C ILE A 288 -4.54 35.05 15.14
N SER A 289 -4.69 33.90 14.48
CA SER A 289 -4.82 33.82 13.02
C SER A 289 -6.20 34.24 12.53
N GLU A 290 -6.24 34.83 11.33
CA GLU A 290 -7.42 35.20 10.58
C GLU A 290 -7.45 34.51 9.22
N SER A 291 -8.29 33.52 9.04
CA SER A 291 -8.33 32.70 7.82
C SER A 291 -8.81 33.42 6.57
N GLN A 292 -9.56 34.53 6.69
CA GLN A 292 -10.18 35.18 5.53
C GLN A 292 -9.25 36.18 4.82
N ASN A 293 -8.30 36.79 5.53
CA ASN A 293 -7.42 37.84 5.00
C ASN A 293 -5.93 37.45 4.97
N ASN A 294 -5.57 36.24 5.38
CA ASN A 294 -4.20 35.79 5.56
C ASN A 294 -3.38 36.79 6.43
N SER A 295 -3.93 37.15 7.56
CA SER A 295 -3.30 38.02 8.56
C SER A 295 -3.37 37.39 9.95
N MET A 296 -2.60 37.92 10.86
CA MET A 296 -2.69 37.62 12.29
C MET A 296 -2.82 38.92 13.06
N GLU A 297 -3.48 38.86 14.23
CA GLU A 297 -3.60 39.98 15.12
C GLU A 297 -2.87 39.70 16.44
N PHE A 298 -2.10 40.64 16.90
CA PHE A 298 -1.39 40.60 18.16
C PHE A 298 -2.23 41.23 19.27
N PHE A 299 -2.42 40.52 20.37
CA PHE A 299 -3.05 41.01 21.58
C PHE A 299 -2.09 40.94 22.75
N SER A 300 -1.74 42.10 23.30
CA SER A 300 -0.89 42.16 24.50
C SER A 300 -1.71 41.90 25.76
N GLY A 301 -1.23 40.93 26.56
CA GLY A 301 -1.79 40.60 27.87
C GLY A 301 -1.41 41.61 28.96
N SER A 302 -2.21 41.67 30.00
CA SER A 302 -1.94 42.50 31.19
C SER A 302 -2.81 42.06 32.35
N SER A 303 -2.57 42.62 33.56
CA SER A 303 -3.46 42.41 34.71
C SER A 303 -4.93 42.86 34.53
N SER A 304 -5.22 43.58 33.47
CA SER A 304 -6.58 44.03 33.11
C SER A 304 -7.19 43.27 31.95
N GLY A 305 -6.54 42.24 31.45
CA GLY A 305 -6.90 41.45 30.26
C GLY A 305 -6.11 41.86 29.03
N PHE A 306 -6.67 41.59 27.86
CA PHE A 306 -5.98 41.77 26.59
C PHE A 306 -6.31 43.14 25.94
N SER A 307 -5.31 43.68 25.26
CA SER A 307 -5.46 44.90 24.45
C SER A 307 -4.91 44.67 23.04
N ASP A 308 -5.60 45.20 22.03
CA ASP A 308 -5.18 45.10 20.64
C ASP A 308 -3.81 45.78 20.44
N GLY A 309 -2.83 45.03 19.97
CA GLY A 309 -1.45 45.43 19.67
C GLY A 309 -1.19 45.63 18.18
N GLY A 310 -2.17 45.34 17.30
CA GLY A 310 -2.12 45.58 15.88
C GLY A 310 -1.91 44.32 15.03
N SER A 311 -2.09 44.49 13.72
CA SER A 311 -2.06 43.43 12.72
C SER A 311 -0.64 43.04 12.34
N ILE A 312 -0.43 41.75 12.19
CA ILE A 312 0.79 41.14 11.65
C ILE A 312 0.48 40.71 10.22
N PRO A 313 1.02 41.41 9.18
CA PRO A 313 0.79 41.04 7.79
C PRO A 313 1.49 39.73 7.43
N ASP A 314 1.02 39.07 6.37
CA ASP A 314 1.54 37.82 5.86
C ASP A 314 1.37 36.61 6.80
N GLY A 315 0.28 36.57 7.56
CA GLY A 315 -0.10 35.47 8.42
C GLY A 315 -1.03 34.46 7.73
N GLY A 316 -1.07 33.23 8.21
CA GLY A 316 -1.88 32.14 7.69
C GLY A 316 -2.71 31.41 8.78
N GLU A 317 -2.67 30.09 8.81
CA GLU A 317 -3.49 29.23 9.68
C GLU A 317 -2.66 28.53 10.76
N ASN A 318 -3.18 28.44 12.00
CA ASN A 318 -2.56 27.72 13.13
C ASN A 318 -1.15 28.18 13.51
N PRO A 319 -0.93 29.41 13.97
CA PRO A 319 0.37 29.89 14.39
C PRO A 319 0.90 29.09 15.62
N ILE A 320 2.17 28.78 15.61
CA ILE A 320 2.87 28.18 16.77
C ILE A 320 3.95 29.14 17.26
N ALA A 321 3.98 29.37 18.57
CA ALA A 321 5.04 30.15 19.23
C ALA A 321 6.24 29.26 19.55
N ALA A 322 7.43 29.65 19.08
CA ALA A 322 8.69 28.97 19.42
C ALA A 322 9.87 29.88 19.15
N ASP A 323 10.98 29.71 19.88
CA ASP A 323 12.24 30.44 19.63
C ASP A 323 13.07 29.67 18.58
N MET A 324 12.76 29.91 17.30
CA MET A 324 13.35 29.19 16.15
C MET A 324 14.81 29.56 15.86
N ASN A 325 15.24 30.74 16.33
CA ASN A 325 16.60 31.25 16.11
C ASN A 325 17.46 31.20 17.38
N GLN A 326 16.92 30.74 18.51
CA GLN A 326 17.58 30.62 19.82
C GLN A 326 18.14 31.94 20.36
N ASP A 327 17.45 33.07 20.07
CA ASP A 327 17.83 34.38 20.60
C ASP A 327 17.16 34.76 21.93
N GLY A 328 16.31 33.87 22.45
CA GLY A 328 15.55 34.00 23.70
C GLY A 328 14.25 34.78 23.58
N LYS A 329 13.81 35.07 22.37
CA LYS A 329 12.53 35.71 22.08
C LYS A 329 11.66 34.74 21.31
N LEU A 330 10.34 34.84 21.50
CA LEU A 330 9.42 33.97 20.77
C LEU A 330 9.23 34.46 19.33
N ASP A 331 9.40 33.55 18.41
CA ASP A 331 9.07 33.70 17.01
C ASP A 331 7.69 33.07 16.76
N ILE A 332 7.09 33.38 15.62
CA ILE A 332 5.85 32.76 15.15
C ILE A 332 6.17 31.90 13.94
N LEU A 333 5.72 30.67 14.00
CA LEU A 333 5.72 29.76 12.87
C LEU A 333 4.32 29.74 12.28
N ASP A 334 4.22 30.04 11.00
CA ASP A 334 2.95 30.14 10.29
C ASP A 334 3.06 29.65 8.86
N TYR A 335 2.17 28.76 8.44
CA TYR A 335 2.08 28.16 7.09
C TYR A 335 3.42 27.73 6.47
N GLY A 336 4.34 27.30 7.33
CA GLY A 336 5.70 26.88 6.95
C GLY A 336 6.71 28.02 6.81
N CYS A 337 6.35 29.26 7.21
CA CYS A 337 7.26 30.39 7.29
C CYS A 337 7.49 30.81 8.76
N ILE A 338 8.63 31.41 9.03
CA ILE A 338 8.99 31.93 10.36
C ILE A 338 8.88 33.44 10.34
N LEU A 339 8.25 34.00 11.37
CA LEU A 339 8.26 35.41 11.69
C LEU A 339 9.10 35.62 12.94
N LEU A 340 10.25 36.25 12.82
CA LEU A 340 11.20 36.45 13.91
C LEU A 340 10.75 37.55 14.86
N GLY A 341 10.56 37.23 16.14
CA GLY A 341 10.14 38.14 17.17
C GLY A 341 11.26 39.07 17.63
N LYS A 342 10.94 40.33 17.89
CA LYS A 342 11.90 41.31 18.42
C LYS A 342 11.86 41.44 19.95
N GLY A 343 10.90 40.72 20.58
CA GLY A 343 10.68 40.81 22.03
C GLY A 343 10.02 42.13 22.46
N ASP A 344 9.34 42.82 21.56
CA ASP A 344 8.53 44.01 21.81
C ASP A 344 7.12 43.92 21.21
N GLY A 345 6.68 42.68 20.89
CA GLY A 345 5.41 42.40 20.23
C GLY A 345 5.41 42.65 18.73
N THR A 346 6.58 42.97 18.13
CA THR A 346 6.74 43.12 16.69
C THR A 346 7.62 42.03 16.06
N PHE A 347 7.38 41.74 14.78
CA PHE A 347 8.01 40.64 14.07
C PHE A 347 8.70 41.10 12.78
N THR A 348 9.61 40.28 12.29
CA THR A 348 10.22 40.41 10.96
C THR A 348 10.21 39.09 10.24
N ALA A 349 10.11 39.11 8.90
CA ALA A 349 10.14 37.90 8.11
C ALA A 349 11.46 37.12 8.29
N GLY A 350 11.36 35.86 8.57
CA GLY A 350 12.46 34.87 8.56
C GLY A 350 12.42 34.01 7.30
N GLY A 351 12.86 32.76 7.40
CA GLY A 351 12.85 31.79 6.32
C GLY A 351 11.52 31.04 6.19
N CYS A 352 11.27 30.51 4.96
CA CYS A 352 10.14 29.60 4.72
C CYS A 352 10.67 28.22 4.36
N ALA A 353 9.91 27.17 4.74
CA ALA A 353 10.15 25.80 4.32
C ALA A 353 9.97 25.64 2.81
N GLN A 354 10.59 24.64 2.22
CA GLN A 354 10.43 24.32 0.80
C GLN A 354 8.98 24.00 0.42
N TYR A 355 8.23 23.47 1.37
CA TYR A 355 6.82 23.11 1.22
C TYR A 355 6.00 23.88 2.23
N SER A 356 4.94 24.51 1.77
CA SER A 356 3.98 25.18 2.65
C SER A 356 2.98 24.17 3.21
N GLY A 357 2.56 24.38 4.46
CA GLY A 357 1.59 23.53 5.14
C GLY A 357 1.24 24.14 6.49
N ILE A 358 0.15 23.65 7.08
CA ILE A 358 -0.28 24.05 8.41
C ILE A 358 0.71 23.49 9.43
N PRO A 359 1.35 24.31 10.28
CA PRO A 359 2.22 23.80 11.31
C PRO A 359 1.41 23.02 12.34
N VAL A 360 1.90 21.82 12.68
CA VAL A 360 1.21 20.94 13.63
C VAL A 360 2.00 20.75 14.92
N ALA A 361 3.33 20.84 14.86
CA ALA A 361 4.19 20.78 16.02
C ALA A 361 5.63 21.21 15.70
N THR A 362 6.38 21.57 16.75
CA THR A 362 7.82 21.83 16.69
C THR A 362 8.58 20.84 17.55
N GLY A 363 9.78 20.44 17.14
CA GLY A 363 10.67 19.57 17.90
C GLY A 363 11.98 19.32 17.15
N ASP A 364 13.01 18.82 17.82
CA ASP A 364 14.26 18.44 17.19
C ASP A 364 14.15 17.05 16.56
N PHE A 365 13.73 16.93 15.31
CA PHE A 365 13.51 15.64 14.61
C PHE A 365 14.80 14.99 14.12
N ASP A 366 15.88 15.74 13.85
CA ASP A 366 17.14 15.16 13.39
C ASP A 366 18.22 15.03 14.46
N GLY A 367 17.99 15.56 15.67
CA GLY A 367 18.89 15.45 16.82
C GLY A 367 20.08 16.40 16.76
N ASP A 368 19.98 17.51 16.05
CA ASP A 368 21.07 18.48 15.93
C ASP A 368 21.02 19.61 16.96
N GLY A 369 19.96 19.67 17.76
CA GLY A 369 19.76 20.66 18.80
C GLY A 369 19.06 21.93 18.33
N GLN A 370 18.57 21.96 17.09
CA GLN A 370 17.76 23.05 16.56
C GLN A 370 16.30 22.61 16.52
N LEU A 371 15.35 23.54 16.57
CA LEU A 371 13.95 23.22 16.35
C LEU A 371 13.68 23.00 14.88
N ASP A 372 13.01 21.87 14.61
CA ASP A 372 12.41 21.52 13.34
C ASP A 372 10.89 21.68 13.43
N VAL A 373 10.22 21.59 12.30
CA VAL A 373 8.79 21.77 12.21
C VAL A 373 8.15 20.62 11.48
N ALA A 374 7.09 20.07 12.09
CA ALA A 374 6.16 19.17 11.42
C ALA A 374 5.02 20.00 10.81
N LEU A 375 4.78 19.83 9.51
CA LEU A 375 3.74 20.51 8.75
C LEU A 375 2.76 19.49 8.17
N ALA A 376 1.45 19.80 8.21
CA ALA A 376 0.45 19.10 7.44
C ALA A 376 0.32 19.78 6.07
N ALA A 377 0.79 19.14 5.00
CA ALA A 377 0.71 19.69 3.67
C ALA A 377 -0.65 19.41 3.05
N SER A 378 -1.25 20.45 2.47
CA SER A 378 -2.46 20.59 1.63
C SER A 378 -3.49 19.44 1.58
N ALA A 379 -4.76 19.80 1.60
CA ALA A 379 -5.96 18.95 1.53
C ALA A 379 -6.07 17.97 0.31
N TYR A 380 -5.18 18.06 -0.67
CA TYR A 380 -5.21 17.21 -1.87
C TYR A 380 -4.19 16.06 -1.86
N THR A 381 -3.15 16.16 -1.03
CA THR A 381 -2.16 15.09 -0.82
C THR A 381 -1.85 15.03 0.67
N PRO A 382 -2.36 14.02 1.40
CA PRO A 382 -2.09 13.90 2.83
C PRO A 382 -0.60 13.57 3.06
N LEU A 383 0.21 14.58 3.28
CA LEU A 383 1.65 14.49 3.51
C LEU A 383 2.01 15.11 4.86
N LEU A 384 2.84 14.42 5.62
CA LEU A 384 3.62 15.00 6.69
C LEU A 384 4.91 15.54 6.09
N VAL A 385 5.19 16.82 6.30
CA VAL A 385 6.46 17.43 5.96
C VAL A 385 7.22 17.74 7.24
N ILE A 386 8.46 17.29 7.35
CA ILE A 386 9.39 17.70 8.41
C ILE A 386 10.38 18.69 7.78
N ALA A 387 10.30 19.94 8.18
CA ALA A 387 11.22 21.00 7.77
C ALA A 387 12.29 21.18 8.85
N LEU A 388 13.54 20.88 8.52
CA LEU A 388 14.65 20.96 9.45
C LEU A 388 15.13 22.41 9.62
N GLY A 389 15.14 22.91 10.84
CA GLY A 389 15.61 24.24 11.17
C GLY A 389 17.12 24.37 11.08
N ALA A 390 17.60 25.57 10.74
CA ALA A 390 19.02 25.89 10.72
C ALA A 390 19.50 26.56 12.02
N GLY A 391 18.57 26.90 12.94
CA GLY A 391 18.85 27.59 14.19
C GLY A 391 19.13 29.09 14.04
N ASP A 392 18.91 29.64 12.85
CA ASP A 392 19.03 31.06 12.55
C ASP A 392 17.73 31.71 12.05
N GLY A 393 16.60 31.01 12.27
CA GLY A 393 15.29 31.41 11.77
C GLY A 393 15.06 31.06 10.30
N THR A 394 15.84 30.11 9.74
CA THR A 394 15.67 29.56 8.39
C THR A 394 15.63 28.02 8.42
N PHE A 395 15.28 27.41 7.29
CA PHE A 395 15.26 25.95 7.13
C PHE A 395 16.40 25.48 6.22
N LYS A 396 17.04 24.34 6.59
CA LYS A 396 18.15 23.72 5.84
C LYS A 396 17.70 22.63 4.86
N ALA A 397 16.59 21.94 5.16
CA ALA A 397 16.05 20.86 4.34
C ALA A 397 14.58 20.58 4.71
N SER A 398 13.85 19.91 3.82
CA SER A 398 12.50 19.40 4.10
C SER A 398 12.36 17.97 3.57
N PHE A 399 11.62 17.12 4.30
CA PHE A 399 11.36 15.72 3.97
C PHE A 399 9.86 15.48 3.94
N GLU A 400 9.39 14.79 2.92
CA GLU A 400 7.97 14.44 2.74
C GLU A 400 7.72 12.98 3.08
N PHE A 401 6.64 12.71 3.83
CA PHE A 401 6.22 11.36 4.18
C PHE A 401 4.72 11.22 3.90
N PRO A 402 4.29 10.13 3.22
CA PRO A 402 2.86 9.83 3.10
C PRO A 402 2.25 9.66 4.49
N ALA A 403 1.25 10.48 4.81
CA ALA A 403 0.54 10.43 6.08
C ALA A 403 -0.95 10.72 5.82
N GLY A 404 -1.82 10.20 6.67
CA GLY A 404 -3.26 10.46 6.61
C GLY A 404 -3.67 11.81 7.20
N LEU A 405 -2.87 12.86 7.03
CA LEU A 405 -3.16 14.18 7.57
C LEU A 405 -4.22 14.90 6.73
N ASN A 406 -5.42 15.04 7.27
CA ASN A 406 -6.52 15.82 6.66
C ASN A 406 -6.46 17.31 7.04
N GLY A 407 -5.26 17.87 7.24
CA GLY A 407 -5.06 19.28 7.62
C GLY A 407 -5.42 19.61 9.07
N GLY A 408 -5.67 18.62 9.91
CA GLY A 408 -5.96 18.80 11.33
C GLY A 408 -4.70 18.68 12.23
N PRO A 409 -4.86 19.00 13.52
CA PRO A 409 -3.76 18.94 14.49
C PRO A 409 -3.17 17.53 14.58
N ALA A 410 -1.87 17.46 14.78
CA ALA A 410 -1.16 16.21 15.10
C ALA A 410 -0.44 16.40 16.44
N ALA A 411 -0.09 15.31 17.09
CA ALA A 411 0.72 15.31 18.30
C ALA A 411 2.09 14.71 18.02
N ILE A 412 3.11 15.22 18.68
CA ILE A 412 4.46 14.65 18.65
C ILE A 412 4.81 14.06 20.00
N GLY A 413 5.68 13.07 20.00
CA GLY A 413 6.23 12.46 21.21
C GLY A 413 7.05 11.24 20.88
N ASP A 414 7.75 10.71 21.87
CA ASP A 414 8.51 9.46 21.74
C ASP A 414 7.62 8.30 22.25
N PHE A 415 6.76 7.78 21.35
CA PHE A 415 5.79 6.74 21.70
C PHE A 415 6.41 5.36 21.90
N ASN A 416 7.67 5.20 21.53
CA ASN A 416 8.38 3.91 21.62
C ASN A 416 9.61 3.94 22.54
N ASN A 417 9.90 5.06 23.20
CA ASN A 417 11.01 5.28 24.13
C ASN A 417 12.40 5.05 23.49
N ASP A 418 12.58 5.44 22.24
CA ASP A 418 13.84 5.28 21.52
C ASP A 418 14.67 6.58 21.43
N GLY A 419 14.14 7.68 21.91
CA GLY A 419 14.74 9.01 21.87
C GLY A 419 14.50 9.75 20.56
N GLN A 420 13.67 9.24 19.65
CA GLN A 420 13.29 9.92 18.44
C GLN A 420 11.84 10.41 18.54
N LEU A 421 11.58 11.57 17.95
CA LEU A 421 10.22 12.10 17.93
C LEU A 421 9.39 11.39 16.87
N ASP A 422 8.27 10.87 17.31
CA ASP A 422 7.24 10.27 16.47
C ASP A 422 6.10 11.28 16.25
N VAL A 423 5.26 11.03 15.28
CA VAL A 423 4.10 11.88 14.98
C VAL A 423 2.82 11.04 15.01
N LEU A 424 1.84 11.45 15.80
CA LEU A 424 0.51 10.87 15.82
C LEU A 424 -0.46 11.83 15.12
N THR A 425 -1.07 11.39 14.03
CA THR A 425 -1.98 12.21 13.21
C THR A 425 -3.41 12.17 13.77
N ASN A 426 -4.18 13.21 13.50
CA ASN A 426 -5.57 13.33 13.94
C ASN A 426 -6.51 12.25 13.37
N ASP A 427 -6.15 11.59 12.29
CA ASP A 427 -6.88 10.45 11.72
C ASP A 427 -6.40 9.08 12.22
N GLY A 428 -5.57 9.08 13.27
CA GLY A 428 -5.17 7.90 14.05
C GLY A 428 -4.01 7.10 13.47
N TYR A 429 -3.18 7.68 12.60
CA TYR A 429 -1.92 7.05 12.19
C TYR A 429 -0.77 7.46 13.09
N LEU A 430 -0.07 6.48 13.63
CA LEU A 430 1.20 6.66 14.31
C LEU A 430 2.35 6.50 13.31
N MET A 431 3.13 7.56 13.17
CA MET A 431 4.33 7.65 12.34
C MET A 431 5.55 7.51 13.26
N LEU A 432 6.09 6.29 13.39
CA LEU A 432 7.29 6.04 14.18
C LEU A 432 8.54 6.39 13.39
N GLN A 433 9.38 7.27 13.94
CA GLN A 433 10.68 7.56 13.34
C GLN A 433 11.59 6.33 13.42
N THR A 434 12.35 6.03 12.36
CA THR A 434 13.12 4.79 12.25
C THR A 434 14.57 5.05 11.88
N THR A 435 15.44 4.09 12.23
CA THR A 435 16.87 4.16 11.87
C THR A 435 17.18 3.63 10.47
N ALA A 436 16.18 3.13 9.75
CA ALA A 436 16.33 2.63 8.39
C ALA A 436 15.15 3.03 7.52
N SER A 437 15.39 3.21 6.22
CA SER A 437 14.38 3.45 5.19
C SER A 437 14.42 2.31 4.17
N LEU A 438 13.27 1.69 3.89
CA LEU A 438 13.13 0.65 2.86
C LEU A 438 12.15 1.13 1.78
N THR A 439 12.68 1.45 0.61
CA THR A 439 11.91 2.05 -0.49
C THR A 439 12.07 1.28 -1.80
N PRO A 440 11.04 1.26 -2.67
CA PRO A 440 9.68 1.76 -2.46
C PRO A 440 8.88 0.87 -1.50
N VAL A 441 7.79 1.35 -0.95
CA VAL A 441 6.91 0.58 -0.04
C VAL A 441 6.13 -0.54 -0.74
N LYS A 442 6.15 -0.57 -2.08
CA LYS A 442 5.43 -1.53 -2.92
C LYS A 442 6.19 -1.85 -4.20
N LEU A 443 6.26 -3.14 -4.57
CA LEU A 443 6.69 -3.62 -5.87
C LEU A 443 5.54 -4.35 -6.57
N ALA A 444 5.18 -3.89 -7.78
CA ALA A 444 4.09 -4.44 -8.57
C ALA A 444 4.64 -5.03 -9.87
N PHE A 445 4.56 -6.36 -10.04
CA PHE A 445 5.13 -7.09 -11.16
C PHE A 445 4.19 -7.22 -12.37
N GLY A 446 2.93 -6.76 -12.25
CA GLY A 446 1.95 -6.87 -13.32
C GLY A 446 1.61 -8.32 -13.67
N ASN A 447 1.35 -8.55 -14.97
CA ASN A 447 0.99 -9.85 -15.51
C ASN A 447 2.24 -10.66 -15.88
N GLN A 448 2.32 -11.92 -15.41
CA GLN A 448 3.42 -12.84 -15.69
C GLN A 448 2.89 -14.23 -15.98
N ASN A 449 3.36 -14.88 -17.03
CA ASN A 449 2.97 -16.25 -17.34
C ASN A 449 3.37 -17.21 -16.22
N VAL A 450 2.47 -18.11 -15.86
CA VAL A 450 2.73 -19.12 -14.84
C VAL A 450 4.03 -19.90 -15.17
N LYS A 451 4.88 -20.08 -14.15
CA LYS A 451 6.20 -20.73 -14.24
C LYS A 451 7.26 -19.98 -15.08
N THR A 452 7.01 -18.73 -15.46
CA THR A 452 8.04 -17.87 -16.03
C THR A 452 8.42 -16.78 -15.04
N THR A 453 9.67 -16.31 -15.09
CA THR A 453 10.20 -15.33 -14.12
C THR A 453 10.20 -13.94 -14.76
N SER A 454 9.72 -12.95 -13.99
CA SER A 454 9.77 -11.54 -14.38
C SER A 454 11.18 -10.97 -14.40
N PRO A 455 11.43 -9.85 -15.07
CA PRO A 455 12.57 -9.02 -14.75
C PRO A 455 12.60 -8.67 -13.24
N PRO A 456 13.79 -8.48 -12.63
CA PRO A 456 13.88 -8.05 -11.24
C PRO A 456 13.37 -6.61 -11.07
N GLN A 457 12.70 -6.36 -9.95
CA GLN A 457 12.44 -5.02 -9.43
C GLN A 457 13.26 -4.80 -8.16
N GLU A 458 13.59 -3.55 -7.88
CA GLU A 458 14.56 -3.18 -6.86
C GLU A 458 13.90 -2.49 -5.68
N ALA A 459 14.30 -2.88 -4.47
CA ALA A 459 14.07 -2.16 -3.24
C ALA A 459 15.41 -1.75 -2.64
N THR A 460 15.49 -0.52 -2.14
CA THR A 460 16.69 0.06 -1.53
C THR A 460 16.50 0.13 -0.02
N LEU A 461 17.40 -0.48 0.74
CA LEU A 461 17.53 -0.27 2.18
C LEU A 461 18.58 0.79 2.43
N THR A 462 18.22 1.87 3.12
CA THR A 462 19.13 2.94 3.53
C THR A 462 19.21 3.00 5.05
N ASN A 463 20.40 3.01 5.60
CA ASN A 463 20.63 3.33 7.00
C ASN A 463 20.57 4.86 7.17
N VAL A 464 19.48 5.39 7.72
CA VAL A 464 19.29 6.82 8.01
C VAL A 464 19.77 7.20 9.40
N GLY A 465 20.12 6.22 10.24
CA GLY A 465 20.65 6.44 11.57
C GLY A 465 22.13 6.83 11.57
N ALA A 466 22.60 7.27 12.73
CA ALA A 466 23.98 7.77 12.96
C ALA A 466 25.02 6.68 13.21
N THR A 467 24.58 5.42 13.40
CA THR A 467 25.43 4.25 13.65
C THR A 467 25.22 3.17 12.64
N ALA A 468 26.13 2.18 12.55
CA ALA A 468 25.95 1.05 11.65
C ALA A 468 24.70 0.24 11.98
N LEU A 469 23.85 0.00 10.99
CA LEU A 469 22.63 -0.80 11.10
C LEU A 469 22.98 -2.29 11.01
N VAL A 470 22.70 -3.05 12.07
CA VAL A 470 22.93 -4.50 12.07
C VAL A 470 21.74 -5.22 11.45
N ILE A 471 21.92 -5.79 10.27
CA ILE A 471 20.87 -6.53 9.55
C ILE A 471 20.80 -7.96 10.06
N LYS A 472 19.65 -8.37 10.58
CA LYS A 472 19.39 -9.72 11.10
C LYS A 472 18.91 -10.67 10.01
N ARG A 473 17.99 -10.22 9.17
CA ARG A 473 17.40 -11.06 8.13
C ARG A 473 16.70 -10.24 7.05
N ILE A 474 16.89 -10.66 5.80
CA ILE A 474 16.11 -10.22 4.64
C ILE A 474 15.39 -11.44 4.09
N GLY A 475 14.09 -11.34 3.85
CA GLY A 475 13.31 -12.48 3.38
C GLY A 475 11.93 -12.10 2.85
N ILE A 476 11.22 -13.10 2.36
CA ILE A 476 9.86 -12.95 1.85
C ILE A 476 8.89 -13.78 2.69
N ASN A 477 7.78 -13.19 3.09
CA ASN A 477 6.70 -13.83 3.82
C ASN A 477 5.34 -13.64 3.10
N GLY A 478 4.26 -14.15 3.67
CA GLY A 478 2.91 -14.02 3.12
C GLY A 478 2.41 -15.25 2.37
N THR A 479 1.16 -15.19 1.90
CA THR A 479 0.41 -16.32 1.33
C THR A 479 1.09 -16.91 0.10
N ASN A 480 1.56 -16.06 -0.80
CA ASN A 480 2.18 -16.50 -2.06
C ASN A 480 3.71 -16.31 -2.07
N ARG A 481 4.37 -16.39 -0.91
CA ARG A 481 5.82 -16.14 -0.78
C ARG A 481 6.70 -16.98 -1.70
N ARG A 482 6.23 -18.15 -2.15
CA ARG A 482 6.98 -19.04 -3.05
C ARG A 482 6.99 -18.58 -4.50
N ASP A 483 6.14 -17.61 -4.82
CA ASP A 483 6.07 -17.02 -6.15
C ASP A 483 7.04 -15.86 -6.32
N PHE A 484 7.72 -15.46 -5.25
CA PHE A 484 8.70 -14.38 -5.24
C PHE A 484 10.05 -14.87 -4.72
N ALA A 485 11.11 -14.33 -5.27
CA ALA A 485 12.48 -14.59 -4.82
C ALA A 485 13.23 -13.28 -4.68
N GLN A 486 14.20 -13.21 -3.77
CA GLN A 486 15.06 -12.04 -3.59
C GLN A 486 16.54 -12.41 -3.58
N THR A 487 17.37 -11.47 -4.03
CA THR A 487 18.82 -11.43 -3.84
C THR A 487 19.21 -10.03 -3.38
N ASN A 488 20.28 -9.88 -2.61
CA ASN A 488 20.70 -8.58 -2.11
C ASN A 488 22.24 -8.51 -1.92
N ASP A 489 22.75 -7.27 -1.79
CA ASP A 489 24.15 -6.96 -1.49
C ASP A 489 24.34 -6.33 -0.10
N CYS A 490 23.32 -6.41 0.78
CA CYS A 490 23.25 -5.67 2.04
C CYS A 490 24.25 -6.11 3.13
N GLY A 491 24.82 -7.32 3.05
CA GLY A 491 25.68 -7.84 4.10
C GLY A 491 24.97 -8.01 5.46
N SER A 492 25.73 -8.13 6.54
CA SER A 492 25.21 -8.22 7.92
C SER A 492 25.21 -6.88 8.67
N SER A 493 25.81 -5.83 8.09
CA SER A 493 25.91 -4.49 8.68
C SER A 493 26.00 -3.45 7.58
N LEU A 494 25.20 -2.39 7.70
CA LEU A 494 25.14 -1.27 6.76
C LEU A 494 25.65 0.00 7.48
N PRO A 495 26.76 0.63 7.04
CA PRO A 495 27.27 1.83 7.68
C PRO A 495 26.26 2.98 7.69
N ALA A 496 26.40 3.94 8.62
CA ALA A 496 25.57 5.14 8.69
C ALA A 496 25.58 5.88 7.32
N GLY A 497 24.41 6.33 6.88
CA GLY A 497 24.22 7.03 5.60
C GLY A 497 24.39 6.17 4.35
N SER A 498 24.69 4.86 4.48
CA SER A 498 24.88 3.95 3.35
C SER A 498 23.58 3.26 2.94
N SER A 499 23.53 2.82 1.68
CA SER A 499 22.40 2.04 1.13
C SER A 499 22.87 0.74 0.53
N CYS A 500 21.95 -0.23 0.44
CA CYS A 500 22.15 -1.50 -0.27
C CYS A 500 20.88 -1.85 -1.08
N GLN A 501 21.05 -2.75 -2.07
CA GLN A 501 20.01 -3.10 -3.03
C GLN A 501 19.45 -4.50 -2.77
N ILE A 502 18.12 -4.62 -2.88
CA ILE A 502 17.39 -5.88 -2.77
C ILE A 502 16.61 -6.08 -4.06
N GLN A 503 17.06 -7.04 -4.87
CA GLN A 503 16.43 -7.41 -6.13
C GLN A 503 15.35 -8.44 -5.87
N VAL A 504 14.12 -8.19 -6.33
CA VAL A 504 12.99 -9.11 -6.19
C VAL A 504 12.50 -9.54 -7.57
N THR A 505 12.24 -10.84 -7.76
CA THR A 505 11.66 -11.42 -8.97
C THR A 505 10.35 -12.12 -8.65
N PHE A 506 9.47 -12.21 -9.65
CA PHE A 506 8.16 -12.84 -9.55
C PHE A 506 8.03 -14.01 -10.53
N THR A 507 7.72 -15.20 -10.02
CA THR A 507 7.52 -16.44 -10.78
C THR A 507 6.22 -17.10 -10.31
N PRO A 508 5.05 -16.72 -10.85
CA PRO A 508 3.78 -17.23 -10.36
C PRO A 508 3.67 -18.75 -10.56
N LEU A 509 3.32 -19.48 -9.50
CA LEU A 509 3.10 -20.92 -9.54
C LEU A 509 1.69 -21.28 -10.03
N GLN A 510 0.75 -20.35 -9.94
CA GLN A 510 -0.65 -20.51 -10.35
C GLN A 510 -1.18 -19.20 -10.95
N ALA A 511 -2.25 -19.30 -11.75
CA ALA A 511 -2.96 -18.15 -12.28
C ALA A 511 -3.71 -17.39 -11.18
N GLY A 512 -3.99 -16.09 -11.44
CA GLY A 512 -4.69 -15.18 -10.56
C GLY A 512 -3.75 -14.25 -9.79
N ALA A 513 -4.34 -13.39 -8.95
CA ALA A 513 -3.61 -12.42 -8.15
C ALA A 513 -2.73 -13.11 -7.09
N ARG A 514 -1.50 -12.63 -6.94
CA ARG A 514 -0.48 -13.19 -6.06
C ARG A 514 0.07 -12.07 -5.17
N PHE A 515 0.16 -12.31 -3.85
CA PHE A 515 0.58 -11.33 -2.86
C PHE A 515 1.61 -11.93 -1.89
N ALA A 516 2.59 -11.13 -1.54
CA ALA A 516 3.60 -11.42 -0.54
C ALA A 516 4.15 -10.12 0.06
N SER A 517 5.12 -10.22 0.96
CA SER A 517 5.85 -9.08 1.50
C SER A 517 7.34 -9.41 1.59
N LEU A 518 8.18 -8.56 1.03
CA LEU A 518 9.59 -8.49 1.37
C LEU A 518 9.72 -7.89 2.76
N PHE A 519 10.51 -8.47 3.64
CA PHE A 519 10.81 -7.90 4.95
C PHE A 519 12.31 -7.81 5.20
N VAL A 520 12.71 -6.77 5.91
CA VAL A 520 14.06 -6.55 6.41
C VAL A 520 13.98 -6.38 7.93
N SER A 521 14.55 -7.33 8.66
CA SER A 521 14.68 -7.20 10.12
C SER A 521 16.11 -6.83 10.50
N TYR A 522 16.24 -5.87 11.41
CA TYR A 522 17.52 -5.30 11.83
C TYR A 522 17.47 -4.97 13.35
N GLU A 523 18.62 -4.62 13.94
CA GLU A 523 18.67 -4.05 15.27
C GLU A 523 18.35 -2.56 15.18
N GLY A 524 17.26 -2.14 15.81
CA GLY A 524 16.80 -0.77 15.82
C GLY A 524 15.28 -0.67 15.66
N VAL A 525 14.80 0.54 15.82
CA VAL A 525 13.38 0.88 15.77
C VAL A 525 12.85 0.77 14.34
N GLY A 526 11.56 0.44 14.23
CA GLY A 526 10.89 0.23 12.94
C GLY A 526 11.20 -1.13 12.29
N SER A 527 11.93 -2.02 12.99
CA SER A 527 12.19 -3.39 12.51
C SER A 527 11.03 -4.35 12.86
N PRO A 528 10.57 -5.19 11.91
CA PRO A 528 10.97 -5.26 10.51
C PRO A 528 10.25 -4.24 9.62
N GLN A 529 10.95 -3.65 8.67
CA GLN A 529 10.32 -2.92 7.58
C GLN A 529 9.84 -3.85 6.48
N MET A 530 8.81 -3.44 5.74
CA MET A 530 8.15 -4.30 4.77
C MET A 530 7.87 -3.57 3.45
N VAL A 531 8.03 -4.29 2.33
CA VAL A 531 7.61 -3.87 0.99
C VAL A 531 6.50 -4.80 0.51
N ALA A 532 5.35 -4.26 0.15
CA ALA A 532 4.26 -5.04 -0.40
C ALA A 532 4.63 -5.56 -1.80
N LEU A 533 4.47 -6.87 -2.03
CA LEU A 533 4.71 -7.50 -3.31
C LEU A 533 3.41 -7.95 -3.94
N SER A 534 3.17 -7.61 -5.21
CA SER A 534 1.98 -8.01 -5.93
C SER A 534 2.27 -8.35 -7.39
N GLY A 535 1.52 -9.31 -7.95
CA GLY A 535 1.57 -9.68 -9.36
C GLY A 535 0.38 -10.55 -9.73
N THR A 536 0.17 -10.79 -11.03
CA THR A 536 -0.89 -11.65 -11.53
C THR A 536 -0.30 -12.76 -12.38
N GLY A 537 -0.50 -14.02 -11.97
CA GLY A 537 -0.17 -15.18 -12.78
C GLY A 537 -1.17 -15.34 -13.91
N ILE A 538 -0.68 -15.49 -15.14
CA ILE A 538 -1.48 -15.74 -16.32
C ILE A 538 -1.37 -17.22 -16.65
N ALA A 539 -2.50 -17.93 -16.75
CA ALA A 539 -2.51 -19.32 -17.20
C ALA A 539 -1.98 -19.39 -18.66
N PRO A 540 -1.19 -20.43 -19.02
CA PRO A 540 -0.78 -20.58 -20.39
C PRO A 540 -2.01 -20.80 -21.29
N ALA A 541 -1.95 -20.33 -22.51
CA ALA A 541 -2.96 -20.64 -23.53
C ALA A 541 -3.05 -22.16 -23.74
N THR A 542 -4.24 -22.67 -23.96
CA THR A 542 -4.48 -24.11 -24.20
C THR A 542 -5.30 -24.31 -25.45
N VAL A 543 -4.93 -25.29 -26.25
CA VAL A 543 -5.66 -25.65 -27.46
C VAL A 543 -5.95 -27.15 -27.51
N SER A 544 -6.96 -27.53 -28.29
CA SER A 544 -7.28 -28.90 -28.65
C SER A 544 -7.33 -29.05 -30.16
N LEU A 545 -6.55 -29.99 -30.71
CA LEU A 545 -6.57 -30.34 -32.10
C LEU A 545 -7.20 -31.73 -32.27
N THR A 546 -8.37 -31.79 -32.96
CA THR A 546 -9.17 -33.01 -33.08
C THR A 546 -9.63 -33.25 -34.50
N PRO A 547 -9.73 -34.53 -34.92
CA PRO A 547 -9.35 -35.76 -34.23
C PRO A 547 -7.81 -35.92 -34.17
N SER A 548 -7.31 -36.81 -33.33
CA SER A 548 -5.85 -37.10 -33.22
C SER A 548 -5.28 -37.88 -34.42
N LYS A 549 -6.16 -38.37 -35.32
CA LYS A 549 -5.81 -39.18 -36.47
C LYS A 549 -6.80 -38.99 -37.62
N LEU A 550 -6.30 -38.86 -38.84
CA LEU A 550 -7.09 -38.89 -40.09
C LEU A 550 -6.65 -40.09 -40.93
N MET A 551 -7.60 -40.97 -41.25
CA MET A 551 -7.36 -42.17 -42.04
C MET A 551 -8.11 -42.04 -43.38
N PHE A 552 -7.37 -42.04 -44.46
CA PHE A 552 -7.90 -41.94 -45.81
C PHE A 552 -8.08 -43.30 -46.43
N ALA A 553 -9.17 -43.52 -47.16
CA ALA A 553 -9.37 -44.73 -47.94
C ALA A 553 -8.32 -44.85 -49.03
N THR A 554 -8.04 -46.08 -49.46
CA THR A 554 -7.15 -46.39 -50.60
C THR A 554 -7.52 -45.52 -51.83
N ARG A 555 -6.50 -44.93 -52.44
CA ARG A 555 -6.68 -43.95 -53.53
C ARG A 555 -5.77 -44.24 -54.69
N LEU A 556 -6.31 -44.09 -55.88
CA LEU A 556 -5.51 -44.20 -57.13
C LEU A 556 -4.45 -43.07 -57.13
N ILE A 557 -3.20 -43.41 -57.45
CA ILE A 557 -2.14 -42.38 -57.57
C ILE A 557 -2.55 -41.25 -58.54
N HIS A 558 -2.01 -40.06 -58.28
CA HIS A 558 -2.30 -38.82 -59.02
C HIS A 558 -3.79 -38.40 -59.01
N THR A 559 -4.56 -38.86 -58.00
CA THR A 559 -5.92 -38.40 -57.74
C THR A 559 -5.99 -37.92 -56.29
N VAL A 560 -6.92 -36.97 -56.04
CA VAL A 560 -7.07 -36.35 -54.71
C VAL A 560 -8.33 -36.89 -54.03
N SER A 561 -8.26 -37.19 -52.75
CA SER A 561 -9.41 -37.65 -51.95
C SER A 561 -10.38 -36.49 -51.67
N LYS A 562 -11.53 -36.80 -51.10
CA LYS A 562 -12.30 -35.79 -50.37
C LYS A 562 -11.52 -35.38 -49.12
N ALA A 563 -11.60 -34.10 -48.79
CA ALA A 563 -10.97 -33.56 -47.57
C ALA A 563 -11.61 -34.18 -46.28
N GLN A 564 -10.76 -34.52 -45.34
CA GLN A 564 -11.16 -34.75 -43.95
C GLN A 564 -10.72 -33.55 -43.11
N ILE A 565 -11.51 -33.18 -42.09
CA ILE A 565 -11.33 -31.93 -41.37
C ILE A 565 -10.69 -32.25 -40.00
N ALA A 566 -9.55 -31.60 -39.72
CA ALA A 566 -9.06 -31.40 -38.36
C ALA A 566 -9.53 -30.03 -37.85
N THR A 567 -9.92 -29.97 -36.60
CA THR A 567 -10.40 -28.73 -35.98
C THR A 567 -9.46 -28.35 -34.84
N LEU A 568 -8.88 -27.17 -34.94
CA LEU A 568 -8.13 -26.55 -33.85
C LEU A 568 -9.09 -25.66 -33.05
N THR A 569 -9.22 -25.93 -31.75
CA THR A 569 -10.08 -25.16 -30.84
C THR A 569 -9.22 -24.55 -29.74
N ASN A 570 -9.29 -23.26 -29.54
CA ASN A 570 -8.73 -22.60 -28.38
C ASN A 570 -9.65 -22.88 -27.16
N THR A 571 -9.18 -23.76 -26.26
CA THR A 571 -9.91 -24.15 -25.05
C THR A 571 -9.52 -23.31 -23.83
N GLY A 572 -8.56 -22.40 -24.00
CA GLY A 572 -8.07 -21.47 -22.97
C GLY A 572 -8.89 -20.19 -22.90
N THR A 573 -8.45 -19.31 -22.00
CA THR A 573 -9.03 -17.97 -21.76
C THR A 573 -8.22 -16.85 -22.43
N LEU A 574 -7.09 -17.17 -23.03
CA LEU A 574 -6.22 -16.24 -23.75
C LEU A 574 -6.24 -16.55 -25.25
N ASP A 575 -5.99 -15.55 -26.06
CA ASP A 575 -5.78 -15.72 -27.50
C ASP A 575 -4.53 -16.56 -27.75
N VAL A 576 -4.55 -17.34 -28.83
CA VAL A 576 -3.45 -18.21 -29.28
C VAL A 576 -2.91 -17.70 -30.59
N ASN A 577 -1.61 -17.45 -30.65
CA ASN A 577 -0.93 -17.07 -31.88
C ASN A 577 -0.44 -18.32 -32.63
N ILE A 578 -0.93 -18.51 -33.86
CA ILE A 578 -0.55 -19.60 -34.72
C ILE A 578 0.57 -19.10 -35.64
N SER A 579 1.74 -19.74 -35.54
CA SER A 579 2.92 -19.38 -36.35
C SER A 579 3.05 -20.16 -37.61
N ASN A 580 2.60 -21.41 -37.65
CA ASN A 580 2.62 -22.25 -38.85
C ASN A 580 1.64 -23.40 -38.74
N ILE A 581 1.04 -23.76 -39.91
CA ILE A 581 0.26 -25.00 -40.13
C ILE A 581 0.86 -25.68 -41.34
N GLY A 582 1.07 -26.98 -41.26
CA GLY A 582 1.60 -27.72 -42.39
C GLY A 582 1.55 -29.24 -42.19
N THR A 583 1.63 -29.96 -43.31
CA THR A 583 1.60 -31.42 -43.33
C THR A 583 2.90 -31.99 -43.90
N THR A 584 3.17 -33.25 -43.53
CA THR A 584 4.20 -34.05 -44.17
C THR A 584 3.57 -35.18 -44.96
N GLY A 585 4.30 -35.71 -45.97
CA GLY A 585 3.81 -36.79 -46.85
C GLY A 585 2.84 -36.28 -47.92
N PRO A 586 2.12 -37.20 -48.63
CA PRO A 586 1.23 -36.84 -49.72
C PRO A 586 -0.17 -36.39 -49.20
N PHE A 587 -0.16 -35.47 -48.24
CA PHE A 587 -1.39 -34.98 -47.57
C PHE A 587 -1.46 -33.46 -47.68
N PRO A 588 -1.85 -32.89 -48.83
CA PRO A 588 -2.05 -31.45 -48.95
C PRO A 588 -3.15 -30.99 -48.00
N GLU A 589 -2.91 -29.83 -47.38
CA GLU A 589 -3.86 -29.17 -46.48
C GLU A 589 -4.23 -27.79 -47.01
N THR A 590 -5.40 -27.34 -46.58
CA THR A 590 -5.83 -25.94 -46.63
C THR A 590 -6.39 -25.59 -45.25
N ASN A 591 -6.40 -24.32 -44.90
CA ASN A 591 -6.95 -23.93 -43.60
C ASN A 591 -7.61 -22.54 -43.69
N ASN A 592 -8.48 -22.27 -42.71
CA ASN A 592 -9.09 -20.96 -42.48
C ASN A 592 -8.70 -20.37 -41.11
N CYS A 593 -7.61 -20.87 -40.55
CA CYS A 593 -7.15 -20.43 -39.24
C CYS A 593 -6.58 -19.01 -39.32
N PRO A 594 -7.05 -18.06 -38.47
CA PRO A 594 -6.44 -16.75 -38.36
C PRO A 594 -5.06 -16.85 -37.69
N ALA A 595 -4.20 -15.85 -37.89
CA ALA A 595 -2.90 -15.79 -37.21
C ALA A 595 -3.05 -15.74 -35.69
N THR A 596 -4.17 -15.20 -35.19
CA THR A 596 -4.53 -15.19 -33.76
C THR A 596 -5.92 -15.79 -33.60
N LEU A 597 -6.01 -16.90 -32.87
CA LEU A 597 -7.26 -17.62 -32.58
C LEU A 597 -7.77 -17.19 -31.22
N SER A 598 -8.85 -16.44 -31.15
CA SER A 598 -9.43 -15.92 -29.92
C SER A 598 -9.91 -17.02 -28.97
N ALA A 599 -9.94 -16.71 -27.68
CA ALA A 599 -10.43 -17.61 -26.63
C ALA A 599 -11.82 -18.18 -26.97
N GLY A 600 -11.99 -19.51 -26.86
CA GLY A 600 -13.23 -20.20 -27.17
C GLY A 600 -13.53 -20.38 -28.66
N SER A 601 -12.71 -19.83 -29.58
CA SER A 601 -12.89 -19.93 -31.02
C SER A 601 -12.26 -21.21 -31.57
N ALA A 602 -12.72 -21.61 -32.77
CA ALA A 602 -12.18 -22.76 -33.50
C ALA A 602 -11.97 -22.42 -34.98
N CYS A 603 -11.01 -23.10 -35.60
CA CYS A 603 -10.79 -23.06 -37.04
C CYS A 603 -10.62 -24.46 -37.61
N GLN A 604 -10.84 -24.60 -38.90
CA GLN A 604 -10.81 -25.86 -39.60
C GLN A 604 -9.60 -26.00 -40.53
N ILE A 605 -9.04 -27.19 -40.56
CA ILE A 605 -7.88 -27.56 -41.36
C ILE A 605 -8.31 -28.78 -42.19
N PRO A 606 -8.89 -28.56 -43.37
CA PRO A 606 -9.15 -29.61 -44.34
C PRO A 606 -7.82 -30.23 -44.83
N VAL A 607 -7.72 -31.55 -44.75
CA VAL A 607 -6.58 -32.32 -45.25
C VAL A 607 -7.09 -33.30 -46.28
N GLU A 608 -6.40 -33.39 -47.40
CA GLU A 608 -6.68 -34.31 -48.50
C GLU A 608 -5.57 -35.36 -48.60
N PHE A 609 -5.82 -36.45 -49.27
CA PHE A 609 -4.83 -37.46 -49.61
C PHE A 609 -4.59 -37.51 -51.11
N ALA A 610 -3.37 -37.26 -51.56
CA ALA A 610 -2.95 -37.18 -52.95
C ALA A 610 -1.70 -38.07 -53.22
N PRO A 611 -1.88 -39.41 -53.19
CA PRO A 611 -0.73 -40.32 -53.34
C PRO A 611 -0.05 -40.18 -54.70
N THR A 612 1.27 -40.15 -54.69
CA THR A 612 2.13 -40.19 -55.88
C THR A 612 2.77 -41.54 -56.13
N THR A 613 2.73 -42.41 -55.12
CA THR A 613 3.28 -43.76 -55.15
C THR A 613 2.30 -44.79 -54.59
N ARG A 614 2.45 -46.04 -54.94
CA ARG A 614 1.67 -47.15 -54.40
C ARG A 614 2.14 -47.55 -53.02
N GLY A 615 1.21 -48.13 -52.23
CA GLY A 615 1.45 -48.66 -50.88
C GLY A 615 1.10 -47.67 -49.77
N PRO A 616 1.41 -48.07 -48.52
CA PRO A 616 1.09 -47.25 -47.35
C PRO A 616 1.77 -45.90 -47.39
N ALA A 617 1.01 -44.83 -47.09
CA ALA A 617 1.53 -43.48 -46.90
C ALA A 617 1.19 -42.99 -45.49
N HIS A 618 2.19 -42.40 -44.85
CA HIS A 618 2.07 -41.81 -43.51
C HIS A 618 2.50 -40.34 -43.57
N GLY A 619 1.92 -39.54 -42.72
CA GLY A 619 2.21 -38.11 -42.57
C GLY A 619 1.80 -37.60 -41.21
N MET A 620 2.02 -36.32 -41.01
CA MET A 620 1.68 -35.60 -39.81
C MET A 620 1.16 -34.22 -40.17
N LEU A 621 0.00 -33.85 -39.71
CA LEU A 621 -0.42 -32.45 -39.63
C LEU A 621 0.18 -31.88 -38.35
N SER A 622 0.84 -30.73 -38.44
CA SER A 622 1.42 -30.01 -37.31
C SER A 622 0.95 -28.57 -37.29
N VAL A 623 0.51 -28.09 -36.13
CA VAL A 623 0.17 -26.70 -35.87
C VAL A 623 1.16 -26.16 -34.88
N MET A 624 1.96 -25.19 -35.25
CA MET A 624 2.88 -24.45 -34.38
C MET A 624 2.16 -23.22 -33.82
N ASP A 625 2.06 -23.14 -32.52
CA ASP A 625 1.37 -22.07 -31.78
C ASP A 625 2.14 -21.73 -30.49
N ASP A 626 1.68 -20.72 -29.74
CA ASP A 626 2.24 -20.33 -28.45
C ASP A 626 1.51 -20.99 -27.26
N ALA A 627 0.61 -21.93 -27.50
CA ALA A 627 -0.09 -22.67 -26.45
C ALA A 627 0.77 -23.83 -25.91
N GLN A 628 0.37 -24.31 -24.73
CA GLN A 628 1.01 -25.45 -24.11
C GLN A 628 0.92 -26.70 -25.01
N GLY A 629 2.06 -27.38 -25.20
CA GLY A 629 2.15 -28.63 -25.97
C GLY A 629 2.41 -28.44 -27.46
N SER A 630 2.66 -27.22 -27.92
CA SER A 630 3.07 -26.94 -29.31
C SER A 630 4.34 -27.68 -29.71
N PRO A 631 4.40 -28.21 -30.95
CA PRO A 631 3.37 -28.23 -31.97
C PRO A 631 2.26 -29.24 -31.70
N GLN A 632 1.00 -28.88 -31.96
CA GLN A 632 -0.14 -29.82 -31.95
C GLN A 632 -0.07 -30.73 -33.16
N LYS A 633 -0.45 -32.01 -33.02
CA LYS A 633 -0.20 -33.01 -34.04
C LYS A 633 -1.42 -33.88 -34.31
N VAL A 634 -1.65 -34.25 -35.62
CA VAL A 634 -2.62 -35.24 -36.07
C VAL A 634 -1.89 -36.23 -36.98
N GLU A 635 -2.03 -37.53 -36.68
CA GLU A 635 -1.48 -38.57 -37.51
C GLU A 635 -2.31 -38.69 -38.82
N LEU A 636 -1.63 -38.80 -39.95
CA LEU A 636 -2.19 -38.97 -41.25
C LEU A 636 -1.79 -40.32 -41.84
N SER A 637 -2.76 -41.05 -42.36
CA SER A 637 -2.48 -42.31 -43.03
C SER A 637 -3.42 -42.57 -44.21
N GLY A 638 -2.90 -43.22 -45.25
CA GLY A 638 -3.63 -43.61 -46.44
C GLY A 638 -2.86 -44.64 -47.24
N GLU A 639 -3.41 -45.16 -48.27
CA GLU A 639 -2.77 -46.12 -49.17
C GLU A 639 -3.00 -45.74 -50.64
N GLY A 640 -1.88 -45.60 -51.36
CA GLY A 640 -1.90 -45.38 -52.77
C GLY A 640 -2.04 -46.68 -53.57
N MET A 641 -2.91 -46.72 -54.54
CA MET A 641 -3.07 -47.85 -55.46
C MET A 641 -2.78 -47.46 -56.90
N VAL A 642 -2.36 -48.42 -57.74
CA VAL A 642 -2.03 -48.16 -59.15
C VAL A 642 -2.85 -49.01 -60.11
N VAL A 643 -3.67 -49.92 -59.60
CA VAL A 643 -4.55 -50.75 -60.46
C VAL A 643 -5.97 -50.23 -60.36
N ARG A 644 -6.58 -50.02 -61.50
CA ARG A 644 -7.97 -49.58 -61.67
C ARG A 644 -8.76 -50.60 -62.48
N LEU A 645 -9.93 -50.97 -62.00
CA LEU A 645 -10.88 -51.81 -62.71
C LEU A 645 -11.92 -50.92 -63.46
N SER A 646 -12.29 -51.31 -64.65
CA SER A 646 -13.30 -50.64 -65.46
C SER A 646 -14.15 -51.67 -66.25
N PRO A 647 -15.48 -51.59 -66.13
CA PRO A 647 -16.33 -50.72 -65.38
C PRO A 647 -16.20 -50.93 -63.87
N ARG A 648 -16.72 -50.04 -62.99
CA ARG A 648 -16.67 -50.10 -61.53
C ARG A 648 -17.70 -51.07 -60.94
N GLY A 649 -18.48 -51.76 -61.76
CA GLY A 649 -19.43 -52.78 -61.37
C GLY A 649 -20.17 -53.31 -62.58
N ILE A 650 -20.71 -54.49 -62.49
CA ILE A 650 -21.53 -55.13 -63.56
C ILE A 650 -22.84 -55.56 -62.98
N ASN A 651 -23.92 -55.21 -63.69
CA ASN A 651 -25.23 -55.79 -63.49
C ASN A 651 -25.64 -56.55 -64.72
N PHE A 652 -25.82 -57.86 -64.64
CA PHE A 652 -26.17 -58.73 -65.75
C PHE A 652 -27.67 -58.74 -66.04
N GLY A 653 -28.51 -58.07 -65.21
CA GLY A 653 -29.94 -58.11 -65.39
C GLY A 653 -30.53 -59.52 -65.14
N ASP A 654 -31.68 -59.80 -65.76
CA ASP A 654 -32.39 -61.07 -65.61
C ASP A 654 -31.77 -62.14 -66.50
N GLN A 655 -31.46 -63.29 -65.89
CA GLN A 655 -30.93 -64.44 -66.63
C GLN A 655 -31.63 -65.71 -66.15
N LYS A 656 -32.10 -66.52 -67.12
CA LYS A 656 -32.78 -67.78 -66.84
C LYS A 656 -31.85 -68.74 -66.07
N VAL A 657 -32.35 -69.29 -64.91
CA VAL A 657 -31.60 -70.23 -64.09
C VAL A 657 -31.01 -71.37 -64.96
N GLY A 658 -29.69 -71.68 -64.69
CA GLY A 658 -28.92 -72.64 -65.42
C GLY A 658 -28.39 -72.24 -66.78
N THR A 659 -28.82 -71.09 -67.35
CA THR A 659 -28.28 -70.52 -68.60
C THR A 659 -27.19 -69.49 -68.37
N LYS A 660 -26.25 -69.35 -69.30
CA LYS A 660 -25.06 -68.46 -69.16
C LYS A 660 -25.33 -67.19 -69.98
N SER A 661 -25.02 -66.04 -69.32
CA SER A 661 -25.06 -64.71 -69.93
C SER A 661 -23.98 -64.49 -71.02
N SER A 662 -24.14 -63.43 -71.79
CA SER A 662 -23.02 -62.88 -72.53
C SER A 662 -21.91 -62.45 -71.64
N ALA A 663 -20.65 -62.53 -72.07
CA ALA A 663 -19.50 -62.12 -71.33
C ALA A 663 -19.38 -60.59 -71.27
N VAL A 664 -19.22 -60.01 -70.12
CA VAL A 664 -18.97 -58.58 -69.96
C VAL A 664 -17.48 -58.38 -69.61
N PRO A 665 -16.76 -57.55 -70.39
CA PRO A 665 -15.36 -57.28 -70.15
C PRO A 665 -15.14 -56.36 -69.01
N VAL A 666 -14.13 -56.64 -68.21
CA VAL A 666 -13.54 -55.77 -67.15
C VAL A 666 -12.11 -55.58 -67.50
N ASP A 667 -11.68 -54.36 -67.71
CA ASP A 667 -10.30 -54.02 -67.92
C ASP A 667 -9.61 -53.79 -66.54
N VAL A 668 -8.52 -54.50 -66.40
CA VAL A 668 -7.58 -54.34 -65.28
C VAL A 668 -6.49 -53.41 -65.82
N ILE A 669 -6.43 -52.16 -65.36
CA ILE A 669 -5.59 -51.12 -65.92
C ILE A 669 -4.49 -50.78 -64.90
N ASN A 670 -3.24 -50.88 -65.32
CA ASN A 670 -2.10 -50.38 -64.58
C ASN A 670 -1.85 -48.91 -64.94
N VAL A 671 -1.96 -47.98 -63.98
CA VAL A 671 -1.70 -46.56 -64.22
C VAL A 671 -0.30 -46.11 -63.73
N ASP A 672 0.49 -47.02 -63.21
CA ASP A 672 1.86 -46.79 -62.74
C ASP A 672 2.86 -46.85 -63.94
N SER A 673 4.01 -46.19 -63.75
CA SER A 673 5.19 -46.28 -64.57
C SER A 673 5.97 -47.63 -64.40
N ASN A 674 5.62 -48.41 -63.38
CA ASN A 674 6.20 -49.71 -63.10
C ASN A 674 5.20 -50.86 -63.37
N SER A 675 5.72 -52.03 -63.65
CA SER A 675 4.87 -53.23 -63.82
C SER A 675 4.20 -53.63 -62.50
N VAL A 676 3.01 -54.16 -62.61
CA VAL A 676 2.24 -54.75 -61.51
C VAL A 676 2.17 -56.25 -61.68
N THR A 677 2.41 -56.98 -60.58
CA THR A 677 2.24 -58.45 -60.56
C THR A 677 0.78 -58.72 -60.17
N ILE A 678 0.09 -59.52 -60.97
CA ILE A 678 -1.24 -60.09 -60.71
C ILE A 678 -1.04 -61.51 -60.20
N SER A 679 -1.44 -61.76 -58.94
CA SER A 679 -1.26 -63.04 -58.30
C SER A 679 -2.44 -63.99 -58.50
N SER A 680 -3.65 -63.45 -58.49
CA SER A 680 -4.87 -64.25 -58.78
C SER A 680 -6.05 -63.35 -59.18
N ILE A 681 -7.03 -63.91 -59.86
CA ILE A 681 -8.31 -63.29 -60.15
C ILE A 681 -9.41 -64.29 -59.73
N THR A 682 -10.17 -63.91 -58.73
CA THR A 682 -11.15 -64.75 -58.08
C THR A 682 -12.49 -64.07 -57.88
N PHE A 683 -13.47 -64.82 -57.41
CA PHE A 683 -14.75 -64.27 -56.99
C PHE A 683 -14.95 -64.42 -55.46
N GLY A 684 -15.40 -63.39 -54.81
CA GLY A 684 -15.85 -63.35 -53.45
C GLY A 684 -17.32 -63.02 -53.34
N GLY A 685 -17.86 -62.81 -52.13
CA GLY A 685 -19.24 -62.36 -51.91
C GLY A 685 -20.22 -63.51 -51.67
N ALA A 686 -21.54 -63.27 -51.85
CA ALA A 686 -22.59 -64.17 -51.45
C ALA A 686 -22.80 -65.38 -52.42
N ASP A 687 -22.65 -65.16 -53.72
CA ASP A 687 -22.93 -66.15 -54.74
C ASP A 687 -21.83 -66.28 -55.76
N PRO A 688 -20.59 -66.50 -55.37
CA PRO A 688 -19.43 -66.47 -56.26
C PRO A 688 -19.47 -67.62 -57.31
N ALA A 689 -20.15 -68.75 -57.02
CA ALA A 689 -20.30 -69.89 -57.90
C ALA A 689 -21.20 -69.60 -59.12
N ASP A 690 -22.02 -68.55 -59.08
CA ASP A 690 -22.89 -68.17 -60.18
C ASP A 690 -22.15 -67.31 -61.22
N PHE A 691 -20.93 -66.96 -61.00
CA PHE A 691 -20.08 -66.16 -61.87
C PHE A 691 -18.84 -66.97 -62.33
N ALA A 692 -18.45 -66.74 -63.52
CA ALA A 692 -17.23 -67.34 -64.05
C ALA A 692 -16.44 -66.33 -64.91
N GLN A 693 -15.16 -66.48 -64.96
CA GLN A 693 -14.29 -65.56 -65.71
C GLN A 693 -13.32 -66.33 -66.62
N THR A 694 -12.94 -65.65 -67.69
CA THR A 694 -11.77 -65.97 -68.47
C THR A 694 -10.99 -64.66 -68.69
N ASN A 695 -9.68 -64.71 -68.68
CA ASN A 695 -8.87 -63.49 -68.79
C ASN A 695 -7.63 -63.72 -69.65
N ASN A 696 -7.09 -62.60 -70.14
CA ASN A 696 -5.80 -62.56 -70.82
C ASN A 696 -4.69 -61.87 -69.96
N CYS A 697 -4.97 -61.74 -68.67
CA CYS A 697 -4.04 -61.14 -67.69
C CYS A 697 -2.92 -62.14 -67.41
N GLY A 698 -1.78 -61.85 -67.82
CA GLY A 698 -0.59 -62.64 -67.36
C GLY A 698 -0.27 -62.39 -65.90
N SER A 699 0.79 -63.00 -65.36
CA SER A 699 1.27 -62.76 -64.02
C SER A 699 1.87 -61.36 -63.84
N THR A 700 2.11 -60.63 -64.92
CA THR A 700 2.67 -59.27 -64.98
C THR A 700 1.90 -58.38 -65.91
N LEU A 701 1.40 -57.25 -65.38
CA LEU A 701 0.72 -56.20 -66.16
C LEU A 701 1.70 -55.04 -66.43
N PRO A 702 2.19 -54.81 -67.64
CA PRO A 702 3.20 -53.76 -67.91
C PRO A 702 2.73 -52.35 -67.52
N PRO A 703 3.65 -51.36 -67.45
CA PRO A 703 3.31 -49.96 -67.29
C PRO A 703 2.30 -49.43 -68.22
N HIS A 704 1.27 -48.68 -67.74
CA HIS A 704 0.25 -48.02 -68.55
C HIS A 704 -0.50 -48.96 -69.57
N ARG A 705 -0.54 -50.29 -69.26
CA ARG A 705 -1.27 -51.29 -70.08
C ARG A 705 -2.45 -51.83 -69.27
N HIS A 706 -3.33 -52.47 -70.01
CA HIS A 706 -4.47 -53.16 -69.46
C HIS A 706 -4.49 -54.62 -69.92
N CYS A 707 -5.19 -55.42 -69.14
CA CYS A 707 -5.67 -56.73 -69.57
C CYS A 707 -7.16 -56.84 -69.28
N THR A 708 -7.81 -57.80 -69.93
CA THR A 708 -9.28 -57.91 -69.83
C THR A 708 -9.69 -59.20 -69.18
N VAL A 709 -10.56 -59.09 -68.21
CA VAL A 709 -11.30 -60.18 -67.54
C VAL A 709 -12.68 -60.24 -68.12
N LYS A 710 -13.08 -61.31 -68.76
CA LYS A 710 -14.40 -61.49 -69.27
C LYS A 710 -15.26 -62.27 -68.28
N VAL A 711 -16.24 -61.57 -67.69
CA VAL A 711 -17.09 -62.15 -66.62
C VAL A 711 -18.40 -62.61 -67.27
N THR A 712 -18.93 -63.75 -66.84
CA THR A 712 -20.22 -64.33 -67.23
C THR A 712 -21.02 -64.70 -66.00
N PHE A 713 -22.33 -64.61 -66.08
CA PHE A 713 -23.25 -64.94 -65.01
C PHE A 713 -24.10 -66.14 -65.42
N LYS A 714 -24.18 -67.15 -64.54
CA LYS A 714 -24.98 -68.35 -64.69
C LYS A 714 -25.69 -68.65 -63.35
N PRO A 715 -26.87 -68.06 -63.09
CA PRO A 715 -27.53 -68.26 -61.84
C PRO A 715 -27.92 -69.71 -61.58
N THR A 716 -27.64 -70.21 -60.40
CA THR A 716 -27.97 -71.56 -59.90
C THR A 716 -29.35 -71.60 -59.24
N LYS A 717 -29.90 -70.45 -58.83
CA LYS A 717 -31.22 -70.33 -58.20
C LYS A 717 -31.92 -69.08 -58.65
N GLN A 718 -33.28 -69.07 -58.53
CA GLN A 718 -34.04 -67.86 -58.71
C GLN A 718 -33.77 -66.79 -57.65
N GLY A 719 -33.98 -65.49 -58.03
CA GLY A 719 -33.80 -64.34 -57.14
C GLY A 719 -32.48 -63.61 -57.42
N PHE A 720 -32.27 -62.50 -56.61
CA PHE A 720 -31.07 -61.64 -56.72
C PHE A 720 -29.83 -62.44 -56.34
N ARG A 721 -28.80 -62.32 -57.17
CA ARG A 721 -27.52 -62.96 -57.00
C ARG A 721 -26.42 -61.91 -57.04
N SER A 722 -25.42 -62.02 -56.14
CA SER A 722 -24.34 -61.06 -56.08
C SER A 722 -23.00 -61.74 -55.80
N ALA A 723 -21.95 -61.13 -56.36
CA ALA A 723 -20.58 -61.50 -56.09
C ALA A 723 -19.67 -60.28 -56.18
N THR A 724 -18.38 -60.48 -55.94
CA THR A 724 -17.36 -59.48 -56.12
C THR A 724 -16.28 -60.13 -56.99
N LEU A 725 -15.92 -59.47 -58.09
CA LEU A 725 -14.68 -59.83 -58.80
C LEU A 725 -13.52 -59.25 -58.02
N GLU A 726 -12.55 -60.09 -57.68
CA GLU A 726 -11.36 -59.74 -56.88
C GLU A 726 -10.10 -60.01 -57.68
N VAL A 727 -9.32 -58.93 -57.90
CA VAL A 727 -8.02 -58.98 -58.56
C VAL A 727 -6.93 -58.78 -57.51
N TYR A 728 -6.19 -59.79 -57.17
CA TYR A 728 -5.09 -59.68 -56.25
C TYR A 728 -3.80 -59.29 -56.95
N ASP A 729 -3.21 -58.22 -56.55
CA ASP A 729 -2.04 -57.61 -57.16
C ASP A 729 -1.09 -56.96 -56.12
N ASN A 730 0.08 -56.51 -56.55
CA ASN A 730 1.03 -55.77 -55.74
C ASN A 730 0.97 -54.25 -55.96
N GLY A 731 -0.12 -53.74 -56.52
CA GLY A 731 -0.27 -52.36 -56.89
C GLY A 731 -0.82 -51.42 -55.79
N GLY A 732 -0.85 -51.94 -54.54
CA GLY A 732 -1.46 -51.21 -53.39
C GLY A 732 -2.99 -51.39 -53.34
N GLY A 733 -3.55 -51.49 -52.12
CA GLY A 733 -4.98 -51.67 -51.88
C GLY A 733 -5.57 -52.98 -52.44
N SER A 734 -4.76 -54.00 -52.62
CA SER A 734 -5.19 -55.31 -53.12
C SER A 734 -5.98 -56.09 -52.10
N PRO A 735 -7.05 -56.83 -52.51
CA PRO A 735 -7.51 -57.02 -53.90
C PRO A 735 -8.26 -55.78 -54.43
N GLN A 736 -8.12 -55.51 -55.73
CA GLN A 736 -8.99 -54.54 -56.42
C GLN A 736 -10.34 -55.26 -56.66
N THR A 737 -11.40 -54.59 -56.36
CA THR A 737 -12.73 -55.23 -56.42
C THR A 737 -13.76 -54.44 -57.22
N ILE A 738 -14.66 -55.16 -57.85
CA ILE A 738 -15.88 -54.62 -58.38
C ILE A 738 -17.11 -55.46 -58.03
N PRO A 739 -18.24 -54.87 -57.69
CA PRO A 739 -19.46 -55.61 -57.41
C PRO A 739 -20.06 -56.15 -58.73
N LEU A 740 -20.53 -57.35 -58.61
CA LEU A 740 -21.30 -58.09 -59.66
C LEU A 740 -22.69 -58.36 -59.13
N SER A 741 -23.69 -58.21 -59.99
CA SER A 741 -25.06 -58.53 -59.65
C SER A 741 -25.85 -59.06 -60.87
N GLY A 742 -26.91 -59.79 -60.65
CA GLY A 742 -27.88 -60.25 -61.63
C GLY A 742 -29.04 -60.95 -60.95
N THR A 743 -30.13 -61.23 -61.65
CA THR A 743 -31.33 -61.88 -61.15
C THR A 743 -31.54 -63.20 -61.90
N GLY A 744 -31.62 -64.34 -61.19
CA GLY A 744 -32.01 -65.65 -61.70
C GLY A 744 -33.54 -65.70 -61.92
N THR A 745 -34.03 -65.94 -63.14
CA THR A 745 -35.43 -66.02 -63.52
C THR A 745 -35.81 -67.42 -63.90
#